data_3cfca485ffbe020934796211ff34937a
#
_entry.id   3cfca485ffbe020934796211ff34937a
#
_cell.length_a   1.000
_cell.length_b   1.000
_cell.length_c   1.000
_cell.angle_alpha   90.00
_cell.angle_beta   90.00
_cell.angle_gamma   90.00
#
_symmetry.space_group_name_H-M   'P 1'
#
loop_
_entity.id
_entity.type
_entity.pdbx_description
1 polymer ?
#
loop_
_entity_poly.entity_id
_entity_poly.type
_entity_poly.pdbx_seq_one_letter_code
_entity_poly.pdbx_strand_id
1 'polypeptide(L)'
;RYIFSIIAAFFITLSSWAQGGLPSRYNVSYLNMAAGMPNNFADDIFQDSYGFVWISTHGGGLVRYDGFNFMNFGLGSVGISLRSNSCRNVCEDPFKRLWVAFEEGPQVLDLKTMQPVVPPCENSQVEAQLNKVFKNLCTRIYCDAKGNIWMLSFNQLTRFGFNEKGEVNSVLSTSYPYNAPDLGICDVYRRGTVVLCNNGVVSEFSVKNNQLVAKNISSLFPPLEGWYAGAIISYHGKIWMGTNRGLFNSAKQEFHCSATDHSLQHEVVTSLAVSPDNKLLVGTLCGVDIFNDKTGEIEHWNTATAVNPLSSNFINSLFSKNGQIWVGSETGGVIKLAPRQLILEFYRHDPANPGSISPNAVNAMYAAADGTLWVGTVEGGLNALTPGSMNFVHYTVANSGLPHNTVSVLAADNRNQLWIGTWGRGFAVMNLSQPGKIIPLVIDAKHQHLLNFAGALAYDPINDGMWLGTNDGLFFYDMKRRQLIEPFRGCQNVRGCIGSLITRKGKLLMGCVRGMVEVDLKSRPHGKGDFAVTYHQYKLDNPKSGVFDKILSFCQAKDGKIWMGSNGYGLYCYTSDKNGKTQVKSYTTNNGLANNIVKGIVEDNQGMLWIATDNGLSIFNPKTEAFCSFSREDGLISSQFYFNGAIRNAKGEIFLGTDAGMMAVKGINRSVHQTGKLCFTELLVDNQPVFAGSDYLEEDIS
;
A
#
# COMPACT_ATOMS: atom_id res chain seq x y z
N ARG A 1 -9.99 22.07 -42.39
CA ARG A 1 -8.82 21.24 -41.99
C ARG A 1 -8.16 21.77 -40.69
N TYR A 2 -8.11 23.08 -40.44
CA TYR A 2 -7.53 23.67 -39.21
C TYR A 2 -8.34 23.42 -37.93
N ILE A 3 -9.67 23.31 -38.02
CA ILE A 3 -10.56 23.05 -36.87
C ILE A 3 -10.40 21.60 -36.38
N PHE A 4 -10.18 20.64 -37.27
CA PHE A 4 -9.94 19.24 -36.87
C PHE A 4 -8.58 19.03 -36.20
N SER A 5 -7.56 19.81 -36.55
CA SER A 5 -6.23 19.74 -35.92
C SER A 5 -6.22 20.32 -34.49
N ILE A 6 -7.05 21.33 -34.22
CA ILE A 6 -7.19 21.93 -32.87
C ILE A 6 -7.99 20.99 -31.95
N ILE A 7 -9.02 20.31 -32.47
CA ILE A 7 -9.79 19.34 -31.68
C ILE A 7 -8.96 18.09 -31.39
N ALA A 8 -8.12 17.60 -32.33
CA ALA A 8 -7.21 16.49 -32.08
C ALA A 8 -6.10 16.83 -31.08
N ALA A 9 -5.57 18.06 -31.13
CA ALA A 9 -4.59 18.55 -30.14
C ALA A 9 -5.22 18.70 -28.73
N PHE A 10 -6.49 19.13 -28.65
CA PHE A 10 -7.21 19.22 -27.37
C PHE A 10 -7.58 17.86 -26.78
N PHE A 11 -7.86 16.85 -27.62
CA PHE A 11 -8.09 15.47 -27.14
C PHE A 11 -6.80 14.76 -26.73
N ILE A 12 -5.65 15.06 -27.33
CA ILE A 12 -4.35 14.51 -26.93
C ILE A 12 -3.87 15.11 -25.60
N THR A 13 -4.20 16.39 -25.33
CA THR A 13 -3.86 17.01 -24.03
C THR A 13 -4.78 16.58 -22.88
N LEU A 14 -6.03 16.19 -23.16
CA LEU A 14 -6.96 15.66 -22.15
C LEU A 14 -6.65 14.20 -21.73
N SER A 15 -5.97 13.42 -22.56
CA SER A 15 -5.55 12.07 -22.20
C SER A 15 -4.27 12.02 -21.37
N SER A 16 -3.47 13.09 -21.32
CA SER A 16 -2.27 13.16 -20.48
C SER A 16 -2.54 13.59 -19.04
N TRP A 17 -3.73 14.13 -18.74
CA TRP A 17 -4.12 14.53 -17.38
C TRP A 17 -4.67 13.37 -16.52
N ALA A 18 -4.87 12.19 -17.09
CA ALA A 18 -5.42 11.01 -16.39
C ALA A 18 -4.35 10.04 -15.84
N GLN A 19 -3.07 10.25 -16.13
CA GLN A 19 -1.98 9.50 -15.49
C GLN A 19 -1.33 10.40 -14.44
N GLY A 20 -1.74 10.26 -13.19
CA GLY A 20 -1.08 10.91 -12.06
C GLY A 20 0.41 10.61 -12.08
N GLY A 21 1.25 11.59 -11.70
CA GLY A 21 2.71 11.48 -11.66
C GLY A 21 3.23 10.31 -10.81
N LEU A 22 4.55 10.12 -10.76
CA LEU A 22 5.19 8.99 -10.06
C LEU A 22 4.61 8.72 -8.66
N PRO A 23 4.38 9.72 -7.77
CA PRO A 23 3.88 9.48 -6.42
C PRO A 23 2.48 8.84 -6.38
N SER A 24 1.65 9.07 -7.42
CA SER A 24 0.30 8.49 -7.48
C SER A 24 0.29 6.97 -7.71
N ARG A 25 1.39 6.39 -8.16
CA ARG A 25 1.56 4.96 -8.45
C ARG A 25 2.07 4.16 -7.26
N TYR A 26 2.42 4.83 -6.17
CA TYR A 26 2.99 4.23 -4.96
C TYR A 26 2.08 4.43 -3.76
N ASN A 27 2.20 3.56 -2.77
CA ASN A 27 1.76 3.83 -1.41
C ASN A 27 2.80 4.73 -0.76
N VAL A 28 2.36 5.84 -0.18
CA VAL A 28 3.24 6.84 0.41
C VAL A 28 3.06 6.85 1.92
N SER A 29 4.15 6.67 2.65
CA SER A 29 4.20 6.78 4.10
C SER A 29 5.14 7.92 4.49
N TYR A 30 4.72 8.73 5.47
CA TYR A 30 5.48 9.84 6.01
C TYR A 30 6.07 9.46 7.36
N LEU A 31 7.39 9.32 7.39
CA LEU A 31 8.16 8.95 8.58
C LEU A 31 8.82 10.21 9.13
N ASN A 32 8.33 10.69 10.26
CA ASN A 32 8.75 11.93 10.89
C ASN A 32 8.70 11.80 12.42
N MET A 33 8.92 12.89 13.15
CA MET A 33 8.87 12.88 14.62
C MET A 33 7.50 12.43 15.17
N ALA A 34 6.39 12.74 14.49
CA ALA A 34 5.07 12.24 14.88
C ALA A 34 4.92 10.73 14.69
N ALA A 35 5.70 10.13 13.79
CA ALA A 35 5.76 8.69 13.56
C ALA A 35 6.82 7.98 14.44
N GLY A 36 7.59 8.72 15.27
CA GLY A 36 8.58 8.17 16.20
C GLY A 36 10.05 8.40 15.83
N MET A 37 10.36 9.13 14.75
CA MET A 37 11.74 9.54 14.46
C MET A 37 12.25 10.54 15.52
N PRO A 38 13.55 10.52 15.86
CA PRO A 38 14.11 11.46 16.83
C PRO A 38 14.27 12.88 16.28
N ASN A 39 14.38 13.03 14.96
CA ASN A 39 14.55 14.29 14.25
C ASN A 39 14.00 14.19 12.82
N ASN A 40 13.49 15.30 12.29
CA ASN A 40 13.00 15.39 10.91
C ASN A 40 14.11 15.68 9.87
N PHE A 41 15.32 16.02 10.30
CA PHE A 41 16.43 16.29 9.40
C PHE A 41 17.12 14.97 9.01
N ALA A 42 16.79 14.42 7.84
CA ALA A 42 17.39 13.21 7.30
C ALA A 42 18.50 13.58 6.30
N ASP A 43 19.75 13.30 6.68
CA ASP A 43 20.93 13.57 5.83
C ASP A 43 21.11 12.49 4.75
N ASP A 44 20.99 11.21 5.14
CA ASP A 44 21.18 10.09 4.23
C ASP A 44 20.28 8.91 4.59
N ILE A 45 20.00 8.05 3.60
CA ILE A 45 19.16 6.86 3.74
C ILE A 45 19.87 5.69 3.06
N PHE A 46 19.98 4.58 3.78
CA PHE A 46 20.63 3.37 3.31
C PHE A 46 19.88 2.13 3.77
N GLN A 47 19.76 1.10 2.93
CA GLN A 47 19.21 -0.20 3.32
C GLN A 47 20.34 -1.24 3.37
N ASP A 48 20.52 -1.86 4.55
CA ASP A 48 21.52 -2.90 4.76
C ASP A 48 21.13 -4.24 4.09
N SER A 49 22.00 -5.21 4.22
CA SER A 49 21.81 -6.53 3.62
C SER A 49 20.82 -7.43 4.38
N TYR A 50 20.46 -7.08 5.62
CA TYR A 50 19.39 -7.72 6.37
C TYR A 50 18.02 -7.14 6.01
N GLY A 51 17.98 -5.96 5.37
CA GLY A 51 16.77 -5.29 4.93
C GLY A 51 16.34 -4.11 5.80
N PHE A 52 17.04 -3.83 6.91
CA PHE A 52 16.78 -2.67 7.73
C PHE A 52 17.17 -1.38 7.01
N VAL A 53 16.38 -0.34 7.21
CA VAL A 53 16.67 0.98 6.65
C VAL A 53 17.31 1.84 7.72
N TRP A 54 18.49 2.35 7.40
CA TRP A 54 19.26 3.24 8.22
C TRP A 54 19.07 4.68 7.74
N ILE A 55 18.77 5.58 8.67
CA ILE A 55 18.55 7.00 8.41
C ILE A 55 19.57 7.78 9.23
N SER A 56 20.48 8.47 8.56
CA SER A 56 21.38 9.42 9.19
C SER A 56 20.62 10.70 9.47
N THR A 57 20.72 11.23 10.69
CA THR A 57 20.04 12.47 11.06
C THR A 57 21.02 13.52 11.57
N HIS A 58 20.68 14.79 11.33
CA HIS A 58 21.43 15.91 11.88
C HIS A 58 20.94 16.26 13.29
N GLY A 59 21.67 15.82 14.30
CA GLY A 59 21.37 16.06 15.71
C GLY A 59 20.46 15.00 16.40
N GLY A 60 19.86 14.07 15.67
CA GLY A 60 19.05 12.96 16.21
C GLY A 60 19.79 11.61 16.26
N GLY A 61 21.04 11.56 15.82
CA GLY A 61 21.82 10.32 15.75
C GLY A 61 21.53 9.49 14.51
N LEU A 62 21.73 8.19 14.63
CA LEU A 62 21.47 7.19 13.60
C LEU A 62 20.20 6.41 13.95
N VAL A 63 19.32 6.25 13.00
CA VAL A 63 18.03 5.58 13.16
C VAL A 63 18.01 4.30 12.34
N ARG A 64 17.64 3.17 12.93
CA ARG A 64 17.31 1.94 12.24
C ARG A 64 15.79 1.75 12.18
N TYR A 65 15.24 1.58 11.00
CA TYR A 65 13.82 1.33 10.77
C TYR A 65 13.62 -0.10 10.25
N ASP A 66 12.77 -0.87 10.93
CA ASP A 66 12.48 -2.28 10.61
C ASP A 66 11.27 -2.48 9.70
N GLY A 67 10.61 -1.40 9.31
CA GLY A 67 9.36 -1.41 8.55
C GLY A 67 8.15 -0.96 9.38
N PHE A 68 8.25 -1.00 10.71
CA PHE A 68 7.21 -0.64 11.66
C PHE A 68 7.72 0.30 12.76
N ASN A 69 8.89 -0.01 13.36
CA ASN A 69 9.44 0.68 14.52
C ASN A 69 10.77 1.36 14.18
N PHE A 70 11.09 2.38 14.97
CA PHE A 70 12.38 3.06 14.95
C PHE A 70 13.20 2.68 16.17
N MET A 71 14.45 2.26 15.94
CA MET A 71 15.46 2.14 16.97
C MET A 71 16.49 3.25 16.78
N ASN A 72 16.65 4.06 17.83
CA ASN A 72 17.46 5.27 17.77
C ASN A 72 18.79 5.08 18.50
N PHE A 73 19.89 5.42 17.83
CA PHE A 73 21.25 5.37 18.37
C PHE A 73 21.82 6.79 18.39
N GLY A 74 22.39 7.16 19.51
CA GLY A 74 22.98 8.50 19.67
C GLY A 74 24.16 8.50 20.64
N LEU A 75 24.64 9.69 20.93
CA LEU A 75 25.68 9.91 21.95
C LEU A 75 25.13 9.50 23.31
N GLY A 76 25.80 8.56 23.99
CA GLY A 76 25.39 8.07 25.31
C GLY A 76 24.18 7.14 25.33
N SER A 77 23.72 6.62 24.18
CA SER A 77 22.66 5.61 24.12
C SER A 77 23.12 4.33 24.81
N VAL A 78 22.17 3.67 25.51
CA VAL A 78 22.40 2.38 26.15
C VAL A 78 22.67 1.32 25.07
N GLY A 79 23.70 0.51 25.25
CA GLY A 79 24.11 -0.56 24.35
C GLY A 79 25.06 -0.10 23.24
N ILE A 80 24.68 0.92 22.46
CA ILE A 80 25.50 1.45 21.36
C ILE A 80 25.61 2.96 21.51
N SER A 81 26.80 3.43 21.90
CA SER A 81 27.09 4.86 21.94
C SER A 81 27.78 5.29 20.66
N LEU A 82 27.18 6.24 19.94
CA LEU A 82 27.77 6.87 18.79
C LEU A 82 28.76 7.97 19.20
N ARG A 83 29.68 8.30 18.30
CA ARG A 83 30.64 9.42 18.51
C ARG A 83 29.94 10.77 18.54
N SER A 84 28.85 10.92 17.79
CA SER A 84 28.10 12.17 17.65
C SER A 84 26.63 11.87 17.35
N ASN A 85 25.76 12.83 17.63
CA ASN A 85 24.36 12.80 17.16
C ASN A 85 24.19 13.36 15.75
N SER A 86 25.23 13.86 15.13
CA SER A 86 25.22 14.39 13.76
C SER A 86 25.88 13.40 12.81
N CYS A 87 25.07 12.50 12.27
CA CYS A 87 25.48 11.51 11.28
C CYS A 87 25.37 12.09 9.88
N ARG A 88 26.43 11.98 9.06
CA ARG A 88 26.46 12.49 7.69
C ARG A 88 25.93 11.48 6.68
N ASN A 89 26.54 10.31 6.61
CA ASN A 89 26.05 9.22 5.77
C ASN A 89 26.53 7.85 6.23
N VAL A 90 25.95 6.77 5.67
CA VAL A 90 26.28 5.41 6.02
C VAL A 90 26.43 4.52 4.78
N CYS A 91 27.28 3.48 4.89
CA CYS A 91 27.31 2.39 3.92
C CYS A 91 27.69 1.07 4.61
N GLU A 92 27.35 -0.07 4.01
CA GLU A 92 27.70 -1.41 4.46
C GLU A 92 28.86 -1.95 3.63
N ASP A 93 29.83 -2.61 4.29
CA ASP A 93 30.87 -3.38 3.62
C ASP A 93 30.43 -4.84 3.39
N PRO A 94 31.14 -5.63 2.56
CA PRO A 94 30.78 -7.04 2.30
C PRO A 94 30.82 -7.96 3.53
N PHE A 95 31.41 -7.51 4.64
CA PHE A 95 31.60 -8.28 5.87
C PHE A 95 30.56 -7.96 6.94
N LYS A 96 29.43 -7.33 6.56
CA LYS A 96 28.32 -6.97 7.44
C LYS A 96 28.68 -5.93 8.50
N ARG A 97 29.54 -5.01 8.15
CA ARG A 97 29.88 -3.87 8.99
C ARG A 97 29.28 -2.59 8.40
N LEU A 98 28.59 -1.84 9.23
CA LEU A 98 28.04 -0.53 8.88
C LEU A 98 29.07 0.55 9.21
N TRP A 99 29.49 1.27 8.19
CA TRP A 99 30.40 2.40 8.31
C TRP A 99 29.58 3.68 8.38
N VAL A 100 29.83 4.47 9.43
CA VAL A 100 29.08 5.71 9.70
C VAL A 100 30.06 6.88 9.66
N ALA A 101 29.71 7.92 8.90
CA ALA A 101 30.52 9.13 8.78
C ALA A 101 30.09 10.17 9.84
N PHE A 102 31.07 10.63 10.63
CA PHE A 102 30.93 11.74 11.57
C PHE A 102 32.05 12.77 11.33
N GLU A 103 31.79 14.01 11.72
CA GLU A 103 32.85 15.04 11.66
C GLU A 103 34.06 14.69 12.52
N GLU A 104 33.84 13.96 13.61
CA GLU A 104 34.89 13.48 14.51
C GLU A 104 35.64 12.23 14.00
N GLY A 105 35.34 11.78 12.79
CA GLY A 105 35.89 10.59 12.16
C GLY A 105 34.90 9.45 12.03
N PRO A 106 35.19 8.42 11.23
CA PRO A 106 34.27 7.32 11.01
C PRO A 106 34.12 6.44 12.25
N GLN A 107 32.96 5.83 12.37
CA GLN A 107 32.70 4.72 13.32
C GLN A 107 32.17 3.52 12.53
N VAL A 108 32.56 2.33 12.96
CA VAL A 108 32.12 1.08 12.33
C VAL A 108 31.33 0.27 13.33
N LEU A 109 30.16 -0.21 12.93
CA LEU A 109 29.30 -1.08 13.72
C LEU A 109 29.27 -2.47 13.05
N ASP A 110 29.40 -3.52 13.82
CA ASP A 110 29.09 -4.86 13.35
C ASP A 110 27.56 -5.05 13.34
N LEU A 111 26.99 -5.36 12.18
CA LEU A 111 25.54 -5.47 12.02
C LEU A 111 24.95 -6.71 12.69
N LYS A 112 25.75 -7.71 13.00
CA LYS A 112 25.30 -8.91 13.68
C LYS A 112 25.19 -8.70 15.19
N THR A 113 26.24 -8.15 15.80
CA THR A 113 26.28 -7.89 17.25
C THR A 113 25.75 -6.53 17.65
N MET A 114 25.61 -5.63 16.68
CA MET A 114 25.24 -4.24 16.89
C MET A 114 26.21 -3.50 17.84
N GLN A 115 27.49 -3.89 17.83
CA GLN A 115 28.53 -3.28 18.64
C GLN A 115 29.50 -2.45 17.79
N PRO A 116 30.07 -1.36 18.33
CA PRO A 116 31.17 -0.68 17.69
C PRO A 116 32.39 -1.59 17.57
N VAL A 117 32.98 -1.64 16.38
CA VAL A 117 34.15 -2.47 16.11
C VAL A 117 35.22 -1.67 15.39
N VAL A 118 36.46 -2.03 15.63
CA VAL A 118 37.59 -1.60 14.77
C VAL A 118 37.80 -2.73 13.77
N PRO A 119 37.74 -2.46 12.45
CA PRO A 119 37.99 -3.50 11.46
C PRO A 119 39.34 -4.18 11.69
N PRO A 120 39.42 -5.51 11.73
CA PRO A 120 40.71 -6.21 11.90
C PRO A 120 41.62 -5.87 10.75
N CYS A 121 42.92 -5.82 11.05
CA CYS A 121 43.96 -5.46 10.09
C CYS A 121 44.94 -6.63 9.86
N GLU A 122 45.39 -6.79 8.62
CA GLU A 122 46.28 -7.87 8.23
C GLU A 122 47.66 -7.82 8.96
N ASN A 123 48.12 -6.60 9.32
CA ASN A 123 49.34 -6.40 10.06
C ASN A 123 49.34 -5.07 10.81
N SER A 124 50.30 -4.89 11.73
CA SER A 124 50.45 -3.69 12.59
C SER A 124 50.70 -2.39 11.83
N GLN A 125 51.33 -2.47 10.65
CA GLN A 125 51.57 -1.28 9.82
C GLN A 125 50.28 -0.75 9.23
N VAL A 126 49.40 -1.62 8.73
CA VAL A 126 48.08 -1.26 8.23
C VAL A 126 47.19 -0.74 9.37
N GLU A 127 47.28 -1.38 10.54
CA GLU A 127 46.56 -0.94 11.75
C GLU A 127 46.97 0.49 12.17
N ALA A 128 48.26 0.80 12.18
CA ALA A 128 48.75 2.15 12.49
C ALA A 128 48.23 3.20 11.48
N GLN A 129 48.15 2.83 10.19
CA GLN A 129 47.60 3.69 9.13
C GLN A 129 46.08 3.87 9.32
N LEU A 130 45.34 2.82 9.61
CA LEU A 130 43.91 2.86 9.88
C LEU A 130 43.60 3.79 11.06
N ASN A 131 44.27 3.59 12.19
CA ASN A 131 44.11 4.39 13.40
C ASN A 131 44.45 5.87 13.21
N LYS A 132 45.38 6.20 12.31
CA LYS A 132 45.70 7.56 11.92
C LYS A 132 44.54 8.19 11.14
N VAL A 133 43.98 7.47 10.16
CA VAL A 133 42.89 7.96 9.30
C VAL A 133 41.59 8.09 10.06
N PHE A 134 41.29 7.19 11.01
CA PHE A 134 40.10 7.23 11.84
C PHE A 134 39.98 8.43 12.79
N LYS A 135 41.06 9.18 12.95
CA LYS A 135 41.10 10.47 13.68
C LYS A 135 40.82 11.68 12.78
N ASN A 136 40.79 11.47 11.46
CA ASN A 136 40.49 12.54 10.52
C ASN A 136 38.99 12.74 10.41
N LEU A 137 38.56 13.99 10.24
CA LEU A 137 37.22 14.36 9.89
C LEU A 137 36.76 13.52 8.70
N CYS A 138 35.50 13.05 8.76
CA CYS A 138 34.87 12.23 7.71
C CYS A 138 33.59 12.88 7.24
N THR A 139 33.57 13.37 6.01
CA THR A 139 32.39 13.99 5.42
C THR A 139 31.50 13.00 4.65
N ARG A 140 32.16 12.01 4.02
CA ARG A 140 31.45 10.99 3.23
C ARG A 140 32.16 9.65 3.22
N ILE A 141 31.37 8.59 3.25
CA ILE A 141 31.83 7.20 3.11
C ILE A 141 31.04 6.54 1.97
N TYR A 142 31.72 5.73 1.18
CA TYR A 142 31.14 5.02 0.05
C TYR A 142 31.74 3.63 -0.09
N CYS A 143 30.89 2.61 -0.32
CA CYS A 143 31.32 1.26 -0.64
C CYS A 143 31.28 1.05 -2.16
N ASP A 144 32.43 0.73 -2.78
CA ASP A 144 32.48 0.47 -4.21
C ASP A 144 31.96 -0.94 -4.57
N ALA A 145 31.76 -1.22 -5.85
CA ALA A 145 31.23 -2.50 -6.32
C ALA A 145 32.18 -3.70 -6.10
N LYS A 146 33.43 -3.45 -5.71
CA LYS A 146 34.41 -4.46 -5.30
C LYS A 146 34.46 -4.65 -3.78
N GLY A 147 33.63 -3.93 -3.05
CA GLY A 147 33.54 -4.01 -1.60
C GLY A 147 34.62 -3.21 -0.86
N ASN A 148 35.34 -2.29 -1.52
CA ASN A 148 36.25 -1.41 -0.84
C ASN A 148 35.51 -0.19 -0.31
N ILE A 149 35.99 0.32 0.83
CA ILE A 149 35.45 1.54 1.43
C ILE A 149 36.29 2.75 1.01
N TRP A 150 35.60 3.78 0.56
CA TRP A 150 36.19 5.08 0.23
C TRP A 150 35.71 6.12 1.24
N MET A 151 36.61 6.92 1.74
CA MET A 151 36.35 7.96 2.73
C MET A 151 36.85 9.30 2.22
N LEU A 152 35.99 10.31 2.26
CA LEU A 152 36.31 11.70 2.01
C LEU A 152 36.55 12.44 3.33
N SER A 153 37.66 13.16 3.37
CA SER A 153 38.04 14.09 4.43
C SER A 153 38.37 15.44 3.79
N PHE A 154 38.59 16.52 4.56
CA PHE A 154 38.80 17.86 4.04
C PHE A 154 39.91 17.97 2.96
N ASN A 155 40.98 17.22 3.10
CA ASN A 155 42.13 17.32 2.19
C ASN A 155 42.54 15.97 1.62
N GLN A 156 41.75 14.95 1.81
CA GLN A 156 42.22 13.61 1.54
C GLN A 156 41.06 12.69 1.08
N LEU A 157 41.34 11.93 0.04
CA LEU A 157 40.54 10.75 -0.35
C LEU A 157 41.34 9.53 0.10
N THR A 158 40.69 8.66 0.88
CA THR A 158 41.26 7.41 1.38
C THR A 158 40.44 6.23 0.92
N ARG A 159 41.10 5.14 0.53
CA ARG A 159 40.51 3.85 0.20
C ARG A 159 41.01 2.79 1.16
N PHE A 160 40.07 2.03 1.73
CA PHE A 160 40.35 0.83 2.52
C PHE A 160 40.05 -0.41 1.65
N GLY A 161 41.07 -1.25 1.46
CA GLY A 161 40.93 -2.54 0.79
C GLY A 161 40.85 -3.66 1.83
N PHE A 162 40.20 -4.77 1.48
CA PHE A 162 40.03 -5.92 2.37
C PHE A 162 40.51 -7.19 1.70
N ASN A 163 40.99 -8.14 2.52
CA ASN A 163 41.23 -9.52 2.10
C ASN A 163 39.94 -10.36 2.23
N GLU A 164 40.01 -11.62 1.86
CA GLU A 164 38.85 -12.57 1.91
C GLU A 164 38.32 -12.81 3.31
N LYS A 165 39.12 -12.59 4.36
CA LYS A 165 38.71 -12.70 5.77
C LYS A 165 38.07 -11.44 6.33
N GLY A 166 37.99 -10.38 5.54
CA GLY A 166 37.49 -9.08 5.98
C GLY A 166 38.47 -8.24 6.77
N GLU A 167 39.77 -8.63 6.79
CA GLU A 167 40.80 -7.81 7.37
C GLU A 167 41.22 -6.71 6.42
N VAL A 168 41.45 -5.51 6.95
CA VAL A 168 41.97 -4.39 6.15
C VAL A 168 43.40 -4.74 5.71
N ASN A 169 43.61 -4.86 4.40
CA ASN A 169 44.93 -5.20 3.83
C ASN A 169 45.66 -3.98 3.24
N SER A 170 44.96 -2.90 3.00
CA SER A 170 45.56 -1.67 2.46
C SER A 170 44.77 -0.42 2.86
N VAL A 171 45.49 0.61 3.23
CA VAL A 171 44.97 1.96 3.47
C VAL A 171 45.72 2.92 2.53
N LEU A 172 45.08 3.32 1.44
CA LEU A 172 45.69 4.16 0.40
C LEU A 172 45.07 5.54 0.44
N SER A 173 45.87 6.58 0.54
CA SER A 173 45.41 7.96 0.61
C SER A 173 46.08 8.82 -0.44
N THR A 174 45.33 9.81 -0.94
CA THR A 174 45.85 10.85 -1.82
C THR A 174 45.31 12.22 -1.40
N SER A 175 46.06 13.27 -1.60
CA SER A 175 45.58 14.64 -1.39
C SER A 175 44.48 14.95 -2.40
N TYR A 176 43.35 15.44 -1.90
CA TYR A 176 42.26 15.92 -2.72
C TYR A 176 41.60 17.12 -2.02
N PRO A 177 42.17 18.30 -2.19
CA PRO A 177 41.63 19.53 -1.61
C PRO A 177 40.27 19.80 -2.21
N TYR A 178 39.27 20.12 -1.37
CA TYR A 178 37.96 20.48 -1.83
C TYR A 178 37.44 21.77 -1.19
N ASN A 179 36.55 22.45 -1.92
CA ASN A 179 35.99 23.72 -1.51
C ASN A 179 34.52 23.62 -1.07
N ALA A 180 33.95 22.42 -1.07
CA ALA A 180 32.56 22.18 -0.74
C ALA A 180 32.43 21.04 0.29
N PRO A 181 31.53 21.18 1.30
CA PRO A 181 31.41 20.20 2.38
C PRO A 181 30.80 18.87 1.94
N ASP A 182 29.98 18.86 0.89
CA ASP A 182 29.14 17.73 0.51
C ASP A 182 29.40 17.22 -0.91
N LEU A 183 30.64 16.77 -1.15
CA LEU A 183 31.02 16.18 -2.44
C LEU A 183 30.41 14.79 -2.59
N GLY A 184 29.77 14.56 -3.73
CA GLY A 184 29.29 13.24 -4.16
C GLY A 184 30.44 12.34 -4.61
N ILE A 185 30.32 11.06 -4.33
CA ILE A 185 31.24 10.00 -4.75
C ILE A 185 30.44 8.82 -5.31
N CYS A 186 30.87 8.27 -6.43
CA CYS A 186 30.24 7.11 -7.04
C CYS A 186 31.23 6.22 -7.77
N ASP A 187 31.12 4.91 -7.64
CA ASP A 187 31.79 3.92 -8.51
C ASP A 187 31.04 3.81 -9.83
N VAL A 188 31.45 4.58 -10.78
CA VAL A 188 30.94 4.50 -12.14
C VAL A 188 31.48 3.26 -12.85
N TYR A 189 30.62 2.58 -13.60
CA TYR A 189 30.94 1.34 -14.32
C TYR A 189 31.26 0.11 -13.44
N ARG A 190 31.04 0.17 -12.12
CA ARG A 190 31.28 -0.94 -11.16
C ARG A 190 32.66 -1.58 -11.28
N ARG A 191 33.72 -0.73 -11.41
CA ARG A 191 35.09 -1.18 -11.60
C ARG A 191 35.95 -1.07 -10.37
N GLY A 192 35.41 -0.58 -9.23
CA GLY A 192 36.17 -0.22 -8.03
C GLY A 192 37.01 1.05 -8.27
N THR A 193 36.51 1.93 -9.13
CA THR A 193 37.04 3.27 -9.40
C THR A 193 35.94 4.27 -9.08
N VAL A 194 36.31 5.37 -8.43
CA VAL A 194 35.34 6.39 -8.04
C VAL A 194 35.53 7.69 -8.76
N VAL A 195 34.43 8.42 -8.98
CA VAL A 195 34.46 9.74 -9.62
C VAL A 195 34.04 10.80 -8.61
N LEU A 196 34.73 11.93 -8.66
CA LEU A 196 34.46 13.15 -7.90
C LEU A 196 34.54 14.37 -8.82
N CYS A 197 33.77 15.40 -8.51
CA CYS A 197 33.83 16.69 -9.18
C CYS A 197 33.99 17.81 -8.15
N ASN A 198 35.09 18.54 -8.24
CA ASN A 198 35.35 19.67 -7.37
C ASN A 198 36.01 20.79 -8.17
N ASN A 199 35.58 22.03 -7.95
CA ASN A 199 36.05 23.23 -8.64
C ASN A 199 36.12 23.06 -10.17
N GLY A 200 35.13 22.42 -10.76
CA GLY A 200 35.01 22.15 -12.20
C GLY A 200 35.91 21.03 -12.73
N VAL A 201 36.71 20.41 -11.89
CA VAL A 201 37.56 19.28 -12.29
C VAL A 201 36.89 17.97 -11.94
N VAL A 202 36.59 17.16 -12.97
CA VAL A 202 36.05 15.79 -12.81
C VAL A 202 37.23 14.82 -12.85
N SER A 203 37.41 14.08 -11.77
CA SER A 203 38.52 13.14 -11.59
C SER A 203 38.01 11.72 -11.32
N GLU A 204 38.55 10.74 -12.05
CA GLU A 204 38.39 9.31 -11.79
C GLU A 204 39.60 8.80 -11.01
N PHE A 205 39.35 8.18 -9.86
CA PHE A 205 40.40 7.62 -9.00
C PHE A 205 40.44 6.10 -9.12
N SER A 206 41.62 5.55 -9.29
CA SER A 206 41.89 4.11 -9.38
C SER A 206 43.16 3.73 -8.63
N VAL A 207 43.34 2.43 -8.36
CA VAL A 207 44.56 1.91 -7.76
C VAL A 207 45.50 1.42 -8.85
N LYS A 208 46.75 1.95 -8.87
CA LYS A 208 47.87 1.47 -9.70
C LYS A 208 49.14 1.38 -8.85
N ASN A 209 49.87 0.27 -8.94
CA ASN A 209 51.08 0.03 -8.19
C ASN A 209 50.96 0.35 -6.68
N ASN A 210 49.84 -0.07 -6.07
CA ASN A 210 49.53 0.19 -4.66
C ASN A 210 49.44 1.68 -4.26
N GLN A 211 49.06 2.53 -5.21
CA GLN A 211 48.82 3.96 -5.00
C GLN A 211 47.53 4.42 -5.66
N LEU A 212 46.90 5.43 -5.08
CA LEU A 212 45.74 6.09 -5.69
C LEU A 212 46.23 7.05 -6.79
N VAL A 213 45.71 6.86 -7.99
CA VAL A 213 45.98 7.67 -9.16
C VAL A 213 44.73 8.34 -9.65
N ALA A 214 44.78 9.66 -9.83
CA ALA A 214 43.70 10.45 -10.41
C ALA A 214 43.88 10.56 -11.93
N LYS A 215 42.78 10.37 -12.67
CA LYS A 215 42.66 10.65 -14.09
C LYS A 215 41.63 11.75 -14.30
N ASN A 216 42.06 12.87 -14.92
CA ASN A 216 41.13 13.93 -15.29
C ASN A 216 40.24 13.46 -16.46
N ILE A 217 38.93 13.51 -16.27
CA ILE A 217 37.88 13.15 -17.25
C ILE A 217 36.95 14.32 -17.54
N SER A 218 37.30 15.54 -17.18
CA SER A 218 36.45 16.75 -17.36
C SER A 218 36.04 16.98 -18.81
N SER A 219 36.84 16.53 -19.78
CA SER A 219 36.51 16.66 -21.21
C SER A 219 35.23 15.91 -21.66
N LEU A 220 34.74 14.98 -20.83
CA LEU A 220 33.46 14.27 -21.08
C LEU A 220 32.23 15.14 -20.75
N PHE A 221 32.41 16.24 -20.03
CA PHE A 221 31.36 17.11 -19.55
C PHE A 221 31.43 18.48 -20.23
N PRO A 222 30.41 19.31 -20.13
CA PRO A 222 30.52 20.72 -20.47
C PRO A 222 31.48 21.44 -19.51
N PRO A 223 31.92 22.68 -19.79
CA PRO A 223 32.73 23.44 -18.88
C PRO A 223 32.05 23.66 -17.54
N LEU A 224 32.66 23.18 -16.44
CA LEU A 224 32.11 23.23 -15.08
C LEU A 224 32.93 24.12 -14.15
N GLU A 225 33.56 25.19 -14.68
CA GLU A 225 34.50 26.03 -13.91
C GLU A 225 33.87 26.59 -12.63
N GLY A 226 34.52 26.33 -11.49
CA GLY A 226 34.04 26.75 -10.18
C GLY A 226 32.92 25.89 -9.56
N TRP A 227 32.50 24.83 -10.25
CA TRP A 227 31.35 24.03 -9.79
C TRP A 227 31.77 22.75 -9.05
N TYR A 228 30.90 22.26 -8.19
CA TYR A 228 31.09 20.99 -7.48
C TYR A 228 29.83 20.12 -7.60
N ALA A 229 30.03 18.82 -7.59
CA ALA A 229 28.92 17.86 -7.60
C ALA A 229 28.66 17.32 -6.19
N GLY A 230 27.44 17.53 -5.67
CA GLY A 230 26.94 16.93 -4.43
C GLY A 230 26.44 15.50 -4.64
N ALA A 231 26.04 15.14 -5.86
CA ALA A 231 25.57 13.81 -6.21
C ALA A 231 26.13 13.35 -7.55
N ILE A 232 26.53 12.07 -7.62
CA ILE A 232 27.04 11.45 -8.85
C ILE A 232 26.43 10.05 -8.97
N ILE A 233 25.92 9.68 -10.15
CA ILE A 233 25.37 8.36 -10.42
C ILE A 233 25.68 7.89 -11.84
N SER A 234 25.77 6.57 -12.04
CA SER A 234 25.80 5.98 -13.37
C SER A 234 24.39 5.58 -13.80
N TYR A 235 23.89 6.15 -14.89
CA TYR A 235 22.55 5.89 -15.40
C TYR A 235 22.55 5.83 -16.92
N HIS A 236 22.04 4.76 -17.51
CA HIS A 236 22.01 4.48 -18.96
C HIS A 236 23.38 4.64 -19.65
N GLY A 237 24.46 4.17 -18.99
CA GLY A 237 25.81 4.23 -19.53
C GLY A 237 26.45 5.62 -19.52
N LYS A 238 25.76 6.63 -19.00
CA LYS A 238 26.27 7.98 -18.79
C LYS A 238 26.59 8.20 -17.32
N ILE A 239 27.58 9.05 -17.04
CA ILE A 239 27.84 9.59 -15.70
C ILE A 239 26.98 10.84 -15.55
N TRP A 240 26.11 10.87 -14.56
CA TRP A 240 25.25 12.00 -14.23
C TRP A 240 25.76 12.66 -12.96
N MET A 241 25.80 13.98 -12.97
CA MET A 241 26.27 14.80 -11.86
C MET A 241 25.23 15.87 -11.52
N GLY A 242 24.77 15.85 -10.27
CA GLY A 242 24.01 16.93 -9.66
C GLY A 242 24.97 17.91 -9.01
N THR A 243 24.90 19.16 -9.43
CA THR A 243 25.82 20.22 -9.00
C THR A 243 25.09 21.36 -8.30
N ASN A 244 25.84 22.34 -7.82
CA ASN A 244 25.30 23.59 -7.30
C ASN A 244 24.76 24.54 -8.40
N ARG A 245 24.78 24.12 -9.68
CA ARG A 245 24.37 24.91 -10.85
C ARG A 245 23.55 24.11 -11.87
N GLY A 246 22.99 22.97 -11.49
CA GLY A 246 22.16 22.14 -12.34
C GLY A 246 22.58 20.69 -12.41
N LEU A 247 21.98 19.96 -13.34
CA LEU A 247 22.21 18.56 -13.61
C LEU A 247 22.94 18.40 -14.96
N PHE A 248 24.01 17.63 -14.98
CA PHE A 248 24.87 17.43 -16.15
C PHE A 248 25.18 15.96 -16.36
N ASN A 249 25.51 15.58 -17.60
CA ASN A 249 25.98 14.23 -17.86
C ASN A 249 27.18 14.17 -18.82
N SER A 250 27.80 12.99 -18.91
CA SER A 250 28.96 12.72 -19.76
C SER A 250 28.69 12.71 -21.26
N ALA A 251 27.43 12.91 -21.69
CA ALA A 251 27.06 13.19 -23.08
C ALA A 251 26.87 14.69 -23.34
N LYS A 252 27.35 15.54 -22.42
CA LYS A 252 27.29 17.00 -22.49
C LYS A 252 25.88 17.59 -22.51
N GLN A 253 24.91 16.87 -21.94
CA GLN A 253 23.55 17.40 -21.71
C GLN A 253 23.54 18.18 -20.41
N GLU A 254 22.81 19.30 -20.43
CA GLU A 254 22.71 20.27 -19.34
C GLU A 254 21.24 20.52 -19.03
N PHE A 255 20.90 20.59 -17.75
CA PHE A 255 19.57 20.90 -17.25
C PHE A 255 19.66 21.93 -16.14
N HIS A 256 18.94 23.03 -16.29
CA HIS A 256 19.01 24.20 -15.41
C HIS A 256 17.62 24.62 -14.91
N CYS A 257 17.62 25.50 -13.92
CA CYS A 257 16.46 26.27 -13.51
C CYS A 257 16.70 27.74 -13.83
N SER A 258 16.15 28.23 -14.95
CA SER A 258 16.26 29.63 -15.36
C SER A 258 14.91 30.17 -15.83
N ALA A 259 14.84 31.48 -16.05
CA ALA A 259 13.62 32.11 -16.58
C ALA A 259 13.22 31.61 -17.99
N THR A 260 14.15 31.04 -18.73
CA THR A 260 13.96 30.52 -20.09
C THR A 260 14.03 29.00 -20.20
N ASP A 261 14.65 28.32 -19.20
CA ASP A 261 14.76 26.86 -19.11
C ASP A 261 14.32 26.40 -17.72
N HIS A 262 13.07 25.96 -17.61
CA HIS A 262 12.49 25.43 -16.37
C HIS A 262 12.54 23.90 -16.30
N SER A 263 13.60 23.28 -16.83
CA SER A 263 13.77 21.82 -16.80
C SER A 263 13.94 21.28 -15.39
N LEU A 264 14.49 22.06 -14.44
CA LEU A 264 14.59 21.73 -13.02
C LEU A 264 13.83 22.73 -12.15
N GLN A 265 13.34 22.28 -10.99
CA GLN A 265 12.70 23.15 -10.00
C GLN A 265 13.69 24.07 -9.27
N HIS A 266 14.95 23.67 -9.17
CA HIS A 266 16.03 24.42 -8.51
C HIS A 266 17.39 24.08 -9.09
N GLU A 267 18.33 25.07 -9.10
CA GLU A 267 19.70 24.86 -9.61
C GLU A 267 20.53 23.92 -8.77
N VAL A 268 20.36 23.94 -7.44
CA VAL A 268 21.13 23.07 -6.53
C VAL A 268 20.54 21.68 -6.51
N VAL A 269 21.28 20.73 -7.04
CA VAL A 269 20.94 19.30 -7.02
C VAL A 269 21.71 18.63 -5.89
N THR A 270 20.99 18.08 -4.92
CA THR A 270 21.54 17.52 -3.67
C THR A 270 21.74 16.01 -3.75
N SER A 271 20.85 15.29 -4.45
CA SER A 271 20.90 13.84 -4.52
C SER A 271 20.34 13.29 -5.83
N LEU A 272 20.79 12.08 -6.20
CA LEU A 272 20.36 11.36 -7.40
C LEU A 272 20.07 9.90 -7.07
N ALA A 273 18.99 9.37 -7.62
CA ALA A 273 18.65 7.94 -7.54
C ALA A 273 17.97 7.48 -8.83
N VAL A 274 17.89 6.17 -9.03
CA VAL A 274 17.13 5.59 -10.16
C VAL A 274 15.89 4.92 -9.60
N SER A 275 14.70 5.31 -10.11
CA SER A 275 13.43 4.71 -9.70
C SER A 275 13.28 3.28 -10.23
N PRO A 276 12.39 2.46 -9.63
CA PRO A 276 12.13 1.09 -10.09
C PRO A 276 11.61 1.00 -11.53
N ASP A 277 10.93 2.03 -12.03
CA ASP A 277 10.49 2.18 -13.42
C ASP A 277 11.56 2.83 -14.33
N ASN A 278 12.80 2.86 -13.83
CA ASN A 278 13.99 3.28 -14.57
C ASN A 278 13.97 4.75 -15.05
N LYS A 279 13.46 5.66 -14.21
CA LYS A 279 13.59 7.10 -14.36
C LYS A 279 14.68 7.64 -13.42
N LEU A 280 15.29 8.73 -13.79
CA LEU A 280 16.24 9.42 -12.91
C LEU A 280 15.49 10.35 -11.95
N LEU A 281 15.66 10.13 -10.66
CA LEU A 281 15.17 11.00 -9.60
C LEU A 281 16.25 12.01 -9.25
N VAL A 282 15.88 13.29 -9.22
CA VAL A 282 16.78 14.43 -9.01
C VAL A 282 16.26 15.21 -7.80
N GLY A 283 16.92 15.08 -6.65
CA GLY A 283 16.62 15.82 -5.44
C GLY A 283 17.19 17.23 -5.52
N THR A 284 16.37 18.22 -5.21
CA THR A 284 16.73 19.64 -5.23
C THR A 284 16.30 20.36 -3.96
N LEU A 285 16.67 21.61 -3.80
CA LEU A 285 16.16 22.45 -2.70
C LEU A 285 14.71 22.95 -2.92
N CYS A 286 14.06 22.51 -4.01
CA CYS A 286 12.65 22.87 -4.29
C CYS A 286 11.78 21.66 -4.61
N GLY A 287 12.21 20.45 -4.28
CA GLY A 287 11.48 19.20 -4.51
C GLY A 287 12.29 18.16 -5.26
N VAL A 288 11.58 17.17 -5.81
CA VAL A 288 12.14 16.08 -6.62
C VAL A 288 11.70 16.26 -8.07
N ASP A 289 12.68 16.33 -8.98
CA ASP A 289 12.45 16.25 -10.42
C ASP A 289 12.60 14.80 -10.88
N ILE A 290 11.73 14.34 -11.75
CA ILE A 290 11.67 12.96 -12.21
C ILE A 290 11.88 12.96 -13.73
N PHE A 291 13.10 12.64 -14.15
CA PHE A 291 13.52 12.69 -15.54
C PHE A 291 13.34 11.33 -16.23
N ASN A 292 12.67 11.35 -17.37
CA ASN A 292 12.54 10.20 -18.26
C ASN A 292 13.49 10.33 -19.45
N ASP A 293 14.63 9.62 -19.42
CA ASP A 293 15.64 9.68 -20.48
C ASP A 293 15.15 9.20 -21.88
N LYS A 294 14.02 8.46 -21.93
CA LYS A 294 13.45 7.98 -23.20
C LYS A 294 12.59 9.04 -23.90
N THR A 295 11.84 9.84 -23.12
CA THR A 295 10.94 10.87 -23.67
C THR A 295 11.51 12.26 -23.57
N GLY A 296 12.52 12.47 -22.70
CA GLY A 296 13.07 13.77 -22.37
C GLY A 296 12.19 14.60 -21.43
N GLU A 297 11.08 14.05 -20.93
CA GLU A 297 10.14 14.73 -20.04
C GLU A 297 10.64 14.76 -18.61
N ILE A 298 10.36 15.86 -17.90
CA ILE A 298 10.61 16.03 -16.47
C ILE A 298 9.26 16.26 -15.76
N GLU A 299 8.95 15.41 -14.79
CA GLU A 299 7.83 15.58 -13.88
C GLU A 299 8.32 16.26 -12.60
N HIS A 300 7.52 17.16 -12.00
CA HIS A 300 7.85 17.87 -10.78
C HIS A 300 7.02 17.34 -9.60
N TRP A 301 7.69 17.00 -8.52
CA TRP A 301 7.07 16.57 -7.27
C TRP A 301 7.55 17.44 -6.11
N ASN A 302 6.61 18.14 -5.47
CA ASN A 302 6.87 19.11 -4.40
C ASN A 302 5.71 19.16 -3.38
N THR A 303 5.77 20.09 -2.43
CA THR A 303 4.73 20.26 -1.40
C THR A 303 3.39 20.76 -1.94
N ALA A 304 3.33 21.30 -3.16
CA ALA A 304 2.10 21.75 -3.82
C ALA A 304 1.48 20.66 -4.72
N THR A 305 2.10 19.49 -4.83
CA THR A 305 1.56 18.39 -5.63
C THR A 305 0.23 17.90 -5.04
N ALA A 306 -0.82 17.84 -5.87
CA ALA A 306 -2.18 17.58 -5.41
C ALA A 306 -2.39 16.20 -4.77
N VAL A 307 -1.63 15.18 -5.22
CA VAL A 307 -1.73 13.80 -4.72
C VAL A 307 -0.39 13.40 -4.13
N ASN A 308 -0.39 12.99 -2.87
CA ASN A 308 0.82 12.59 -2.14
C ASN A 308 1.93 13.66 -2.22
N PRO A 309 1.70 14.90 -1.72
CA PRO A 309 2.69 15.95 -1.75
C PRO A 309 3.94 15.58 -0.94
N LEU A 310 5.05 16.23 -1.23
CA LEU A 310 6.22 16.15 -0.35
C LEU A 310 5.92 16.76 1.02
N SER A 311 6.54 16.24 2.08
CA SER A 311 6.50 16.83 3.43
C SER A 311 7.40 18.07 3.55
N SER A 312 8.40 18.20 2.68
CA SER A 312 9.31 19.34 2.57
C SER A 312 9.88 19.41 1.17
N ASN A 313 10.17 20.62 0.69
CA ASN A 313 10.82 20.83 -0.60
C ASN A 313 12.37 20.72 -0.52
N PHE A 314 12.95 20.84 0.66
CA PHE A 314 14.41 20.75 0.86
C PHE A 314 14.83 19.28 0.93
N ILE A 315 15.22 18.72 -0.22
CA ILE A 315 15.60 17.32 -0.34
C ILE A 315 17.11 17.16 -0.10
N ASN A 316 17.48 16.28 0.83
CA ASN A 316 18.88 15.96 1.13
C ASN A 316 19.29 14.62 0.51
N SER A 317 18.42 13.62 0.56
CA SER A 317 18.74 12.25 0.17
C SER A 317 17.63 11.60 -0.64
N LEU A 318 18.04 10.86 -1.67
CA LEU A 318 17.21 9.95 -2.46
C LEU A 318 17.84 8.57 -2.44
N PHE A 319 17.05 7.58 -2.11
CA PHE A 319 17.47 6.19 -2.10
C PHE A 319 16.43 5.29 -2.76
N SER A 320 16.87 4.35 -3.59
CA SER A 320 15.98 3.40 -4.27
C SER A 320 16.57 2.01 -4.23
N LYS A 321 15.84 1.06 -3.63
CA LYS A 321 16.23 -0.35 -3.55
C LYS A 321 15.00 -1.23 -3.39
N ASN A 322 15.03 -2.44 -3.93
CA ASN A 322 13.98 -3.43 -3.79
C ASN A 322 12.57 -2.94 -4.20
N GLY A 323 12.49 -2.09 -5.22
CA GLY A 323 11.22 -1.53 -5.70
C GLY A 323 10.68 -0.36 -4.87
N GLN A 324 11.32 0.01 -3.77
CA GLN A 324 10.95 1.13 -2.92
C GLN A 324 11.79 2.37 -3.25
N ILE A 325 11.20 3.55 -3.05
CA ILE A 325 11.90 4.83 -3.14
C ILE A 325 11.77 5.51 -1.77
N TRP A 326 12.87 6.10 -1.33
CA TRP A 326 12.97 6.82 -0.07
C TRP A 326 13.46 8.23 -0.34
N VAL A 327 12.81 9.21 0.26
CA VAL A 327 13.14 10.64 0.10
C VAL A 327 13.38 11.23 1.48
N GLY A 328 14.63 11.60 1.75
CA GLY A 328 15.02 12.30 2.97
C GLY A 328 15.01 13.81 2.75
N SER A 329 14.48 14.54 3.72
CA SER A 329 14.37 16.00 3.67
C SER A 329 14.90 16.66 4.93
N GLU A 330 15.14 17.98 4.83
CA GLU A 330 15.66 18.77 5.95
C GLU A 330 14.63 18.94 7.08
N THR A 331 13.37 19.14 6.76
CA THR A 331 12.34 19.51 7.76
C THR A 331 11.16 18.57 7.84
N GLY A 332 10.98 17.71 6.84
CA GLY A 332 9.78 16.86 6.69
C GLY A 332 9.99 15.39 7.09
N GLY A 333 11.18 15.01 7.53
CA GLY A 333 11.53 13.61 7.79
C GLY A 333 11.82 12.83 6.51
N VAL A 334 11.39 11.58 6.48
CA VAL A 334 11.57 10.66 5.36
C VAL A 334 10.22 10.29 4.77
N ILE A 335 10.12 10.29 3.45
CA ILE A 335 8.98 9.75 2.71
C ILE A 335 9.38 8.41 2.12
N LYS A 336 8.59 7.38 2.40
CA LYS A 336 8.70 6.05 1.83
C LYS A 336 7.64 5.86 0.77
N LEU A 337 8.05 5.48 -0.44
CA LEU A 337 7.16 5.06 -1.52
C LEU A 337 7.33 3.55 -1.72
N ALA A 338 6.28 2.79 -1.42
CA ALA A 338 6.23 1.35 -1.66
C ALA A 338 5.35 1.05 -2.88
N PRO A 339 5.74 0.12 -3.78
CA PRO A 339 4.92 -0.22 -4.93
C PRO A 339 3.54 -0.71 -4.47
N ARG A 340 2.49 -0.21 -5.12
CA ARG A 340 1.13 -0.70 -4.84
C ARG A 340 1.01 -2.16 -5.25
N GLN A 341 0.60 -3.00 -4.31
CA GLN A 341 0.25 -4.38 -4.59
C GLN A 341 -1.12 -4.49 -5.26
N LEU A 342 -2.07 -3.64 -4.85
CA LEU A 342 -3.39 -3.55 -5.44
C LEU A 342 -3.48 -2.36 -6.40
N ILE A 343 -3.96 -2.61 -7.62
CA ILE A 343 -4.30 -1.56 -8.57
C ILE A 343 -5.79 -1.28 -8.40
N LEU A 344 -6.10 -0.14 -7.79
CA LEU A 344 -7.45 0.27 -7.39
C LEU A 344 -7.86 1.55 -8.10
N GLU A 345 -9.14 1.62 -8.48
CA GLU A 345 -9.80 2.86 -8.90
C GLU A 345 -10.77 3.28 -7.80
N PHE A 346 -10.79 4.59 -7.48
CA PHE A 346 -11.54 5.12 -6.35
C PHE A 346 -12.71 5.98 -6.81
N TYR A 347 -13.85 5.78 -6.19
CA TYR A 347 -15.06 6.60 -6.34
C TYR A 347 -15.39 7.21 -4.99
N ARG A 348 -15.05 8.49 -4.82
CA ARG A 348 -15.26 9.28 -3.59
C ARG A 348 -16.29 10.35 -3.83
N HIS A 349 -16.99 10.73 -2.77
CA HIS A 349 -17.80 11.94 -2.80
C HIS A 349 -16.92 13.19 -2.91
N ASP A 350 -17.26 14.05 -3.86
CA ASP A 350 -16.64 15.37 -4.05
C ASP A 350 -17.76 16.42 -4.09
N PRO A 351 -17.86 17.28 -3.06
CA PRO A 351 -18.88 18.33 -3.02
C PRO A 351 -18.84 19.31 -4.20
N ALA A 352 -17.67 19.45 -4.84
CA ALA A 352 -17.51 20.32 -6.01
C ALA A 352 -17.94 19.63 -7.32
N ASN A 353 -18.11 18.30 -7.32
CA ASN A 353 -18.53 17.52 -8.49
C ASN A 353 -19.90 16.87 -8.26
N PRO A 354 -21.00 17.42 -8.79
CA PRO A 354 -22.33 16.84 -8.66
C PRO A 354 -22.49 15.45 -9.26
N GLY A 355 -21.58 15.04 -10.14
CA GLY A 355 -21.55 13.70 -10.72
C GLY A 355 -20.74 12.69 -9.89
N SER A 356 -20.13 13.08 -8.78
CA SER A 356 -19.44 12.16 -7.89
C SER A 356 -20.45 11.26 -7.14
N ILE A 357 -20.02 10.13 -6.57
CA ILE A 357 -20.89 9.29 -5.74
C ILE A 357 -21.50 10.10 -4.58
N SER A 358 -22.72 9.79 -4.17
CA SER A 358 -23.34 10.42 -2.99
C SER A 358 -22.49 10.26 -1.74
N PRO A 359 -22.57 11.18 -0.76
CA PRO A 359 -21.80 11.10 0.47
C PRO A 359 -22.15 9.84 1.28
N ASN A 360 -21.33 9.58 2.29
CA ASN A 360 -21.45 8.52 3.28
C ASN A 360 -21.13 7.11 2.79
N ALA A 361 -21.28 6.14 3.68
CA ALA A 361 -20.90 4.76 3.46
C ALA A 361 -21.67 4.08 2.32
N VAL A 362 -20.98 3.26 1.55
CA VAL A 362 -21.58 2.39 0.52
C VAL A 362 -22.06 1.11 1.18
N ASN A 363 -23.38 0.95 1.25
CA ASN A 363 -24.07 -0.07 2.03
C ASN A 363 -24.70 -1.18 1.19
N ALA A 364 -24.88 -0.97 -0.12
CA ALA A 364 -25.42 -1.96 -1.03
C ALA A 364 -24.89 -1.76 -2.45
N MET A 365 -24.66 -2.83 -3.17
CA MET A 365 -24.26 -2.77 -4.58
C MET A 365 -24.94 -3.88 -5.39
N TYR A 366 -25.27 -3.57 -6.65
CA TYR A 366 -25.78 -4.53 -7.62
C TYR A 366 -25.21 -4.20 -9.02
N ALA A 367 -24.63 -5.18 -9.67
CA ALA A 367 -24.18 -5.06 -11.05
C ALA A 367 -25.24 -5.63 -12.00
N ALA A 368 -25.84 -4.75 -12.80
CA ALA A 368 -26.87 -5.14 -13.77
C ALA A 368 -26.26 -5.81 -15.02
N ALA A 369 -27.10 -6.53 -15.78
CA ALA A 369 -26.64 -7.26 -16.97
C ALA A 369 -26.12 -6.34 -18.09
N ASP A 370 -26.59 -5.12 -18.19
CA ASP A 370 -26.12 -4.09 -19.11
C ASP A 370 -24.75 -3.47 -18.69
N GLY A 371 -24.25 -3.86 -17.51
CA GLY A 371 -23.01 -3.38 -16.94
C GLY A 371 -23.18 -2.15 -16.03
N THR A 372 -24.38 -1.61 -15.89
CA THR A 372 -24.67 -0.53 -14.94
C THR A 372 -24.44 -1.01 -13.51
N LEU A 373 -23.68 -0.24 -12.75
CA LEU A 373 -23.45 -0.47 -11.33
C LEU A 373 -24.41 0.38 -10.50
N TRP A 374 -25.26 -0.26 -9.74
CA TRP A 374 -26.18 0.36 -8.80
C TRP A 374 -25.59 0.34 -7.40
N VAL A 375 -25.55 1.50 -6.76
CA VAL A 375 -24.85 1.70 -5.48
C VAL A 375 -25.78 2.42 -4.50
N GLY A 376 -26.09 1.75 -3.41
CA GLY A 376 -26.84 2.31 -2.30
C GLY A 376 -25.92 2.89 -1.24
N THR A 377 -26.19 4.10 -0.79
CA THR A 377 -25.44 4.75 0.28
C THR A 377 -26.29 5.01 1.51
N VAL A 378 -25.63 5.21 2.65
CA VAL A 378 -26.29 5.65 3.89
C VAL A 378 -26.69 7.10 3.73
N GLU A 379 -28.00 7.40 3.81
CA GLU A 379 -28.60 8.74 3.68
C GLU A 379 -28.36 9.49 2.35
N GLY A 380 -27.56 8.94 1.42
CA GLY A 380 -27.28 9.55 0.12
C GLY A 380 -28.14 9.03 -1.03
N GLY A 381 -29.01 8.05 -0.80
CA GLY A 381 -29.90 7.46 -1.80
C GLY A 381 -29.27 6.32 -2.61
N LEU A 382 -29.84 6.11 -3.80
CA LEU A 382 -29.38 5.14 -4.80
C LEU A 382 -28.63 5.88 -5.91
N ASN A 383 -27.48 5.34 -6.31
CA ASN A 383 -26.62 5.90 -7.34
C ASN A 383 -26.49 4.89 -8.50
N ALA A 384 -26.41 5.35 -9.73
CA ALA A 384 -26.17 4.52 -10.91
C ALA A 384 -24.92 5.02 -11.65
N LEU A 385 -24.00 4.10 -11.91
CA LEU A 385 -22.81 4.32 -12.74
C LEU A 385 -22.94 3.47 -14.00
N THR A 386 -23.13 4.12 -15.16
CA THR A 386 -23.21 3.42 -16.45
C THR A 386 -21.80 3.08 -16.97
N PRO A 387 -21.63 2.02 -17.75
CA PRO A 387 -20.35 1.65 -18.34
C PRO A 387 -19.71 2.80 -19.13
N GLY A 388 -18.43 3.08 -18.83
CA GLY A 388 -17.67 4.15 -19.49
C GLY A 388 -17.93 5.57 -18.97
N SER A 389 -18.87 5.75 -18.04
CA SER A 389 -19.10 7.02 -17.37
C SER A 389 -18.22 7.12 -16.11
N MET A 390 -17.80 8.34 -15.79
CA MET A 390 -17.21 8.68 -14.49
C MET A 390 -18.21 9.38 -13.57
N ASN A 391 -19.42 9.70 -14.07
CA ASN A 391 -20.46 10.41 -13.35
C ASN A 391 -21.59 9.48 -12.94
N PHE A 392 -22.04 9.64 -11.71
CA PHE A 392 -23.19 8.95 -11.16
C PHE A 392 -24.50 9.71 -11.41
N VAL A 393 -25.57 8.98 -11.63
CA VAL A 393 -26.95 9.50 -11.58
C VAL A 393 -27.53 9.18 -10.21
N HIS A 394 -28.16 10.16 -9.56
CA HIS A 394 -28.62 10.07 -8.18
C HIS A 394 -30.15 9.97 -8.10
N TYR A 395 -30.63 9.01 -7.32
CA TYR A 395 -32.05 8.76 -7.01
C TYR A 395 -32.26 8.90 -5.50
N THR A 396 -33.06 9.88 -5.13
CA THR A 396 -33.34 10.21 -3.73
C THR A 396 -34.84 10.26 -3.47
N VAL A 397 -35.25 10.39 -2.21
CA VAL A 397 -36.64 10.63 -1.83
C VAL A 397 -37.23 11.83 -2.57
N ALA A 398 -36.43 12.86 -2.81
CA ALA A 398 -36.87 14.11 -3.41
C ALA A 398 -37.14 14.02 -4.93
N ASN A 399 -36.49 13.11 -5.66
CA ASN A 399 -36.51 13.12 -7.12
C ASN A 399 -36.97 11.82 -7.80
N SER A 400 -37.19 10.71 -7.06
CA SER A 400 -37.39 9.39 -7.69
C SER A 400 -38.54 8.56 -7.14
N GLY A 401 -39.10 8.90 -5.99
CA GLY A 401 -40.06 8.07 -5.26
C GLY A 401 -39.39 6.99 -4.38
N LEU A 402 -38.08 7.06 -4.18
CA LEU A 402 -37.39 6.23 -3.20
C LEU A 402 -38.00 6.46 -1.81
N PRO A 403 -38.35 5.40 -1.04
CA PRO A 403 -39.04 5.59 0.24
C PRO A 403 -38.15 6.15 1.36
N HIS A 404 -36.84 5.90 1.30
CA HIS A 404 -35.86 6.42 2.26
C HIS A 404 -34.47 6.49 1.61
N ASN A 405 -33.66 7.49 1.96
CA ASN A 405 -32.34 7.70 1.38
C ASN A 405 -31.25 6.69 1.87
N THR A 406 -31.47 5.96 2.96
CA THR A 406 -30.56 4.89 3.36
C THR A 406 -30.93 3.60 2.63
N VAL A 407 -30.20 3.31 1.55
CA VAL A 407 -30.37 2.08 0.76
C VAL A 407 -29.45 1.00 1.33
N SER A 408 -30.03 -0.11 1.81
CA SER A 408 -29.31 -1.14 2.58
C SER A 408 -29.08 -2.45 1.84
N VAL A 409 -29.90 -2.78 0.85
CA VAL A 409 -29.75 -4.00 0.05
C VAL A 409 -30.38 -3.83 -1.33
N LEU A 410 -29.76 -4.47 -2.33
CA LEU A 410 -30.20 -4.47 -3.72
C LEU A 410 -30.22 -5.89 -4.26
N ALA A 411 -31.26 -6.26 -5.02
CA ALA A 411 -31.35 -7.50 -5.79
C ALA A 411 -32.21 -7.28 -7.02
N ALA A 412 -32.02 -8.07 -8.08
CA ALA A 412 -32.93 -8.05 -9.21
C ALA A 412 -33.69 -9.35 -9.35
N ASP A 413 -34.88 -9.29 -9.98
CA ASP A 413 -35.69 -10.44 -10.36
C ASP A 413 -35.51 -10.79 -11.85
N ASN A 414 -36.19 -11.84 -12.31
CA ASN A 414 -36.17 -12.27 -13.70
C ASN A 414 -37.03 -11.40 -14.65
N ARG A 415 -37.74 -10.39 -14.12
CA ARG A 415 -38.52 -9.41 -14.90
C ARG A 415 -37.77 -8.11 -15.12
N ASN A 416 -36.46 -8.13 -14.90
CA ASN A 416 -35.59 -6.96 -15.00
C ASN A 416 -36.01 -5.80 -14.07
N GLN A 417 -36.49 -6.15 -12.87
CA GLN A 417 -36.82 -5.18 -11.83
C GLN A 417 -35.75 -5.20 -10.75
N LEU A 418 -35.26 -4.03 -10.38
CA LEU A 418 -34.36 -3.83 -9.23
C LEU A 418 -35.21 -3.66 -7.97
N TRP A 419 -35.04 -4.56 -7.05
CA TRP A 419 -35.63 -4.50 -5.70
C TRP A 419 -34.65 -3.74 -4.80
N ILE A 420 -35.17 -2.74 -4.09
CA ILE A 420 -34.41 -1.79 -3.30
C ILE A 420 -34.92 -1.89 -1.86
N GLY A 421 -34.07 -2.38 -0.97
CA GLY A 421 -34.36 -2.36 0.46
C GLY A 421 -33.81 -1.08 1.10
N THR A 422 -34.59 -0.49 2.01
CA THR A 422 -34.19 0.74 2.71
C THR A 422 -34.24 0.54 4.23
N TRP A 423 -33.47 1.36 4.92
CA TRP A 423 -33.42 1.34 6.38
C TRP A 423 -34.30 2.45 6.96
N GLY A 424 -35.58 2.14 7.14
CA GLY A 424 -36.56 3.03 7.73
C GLY A 424 -37.97 2.96 7.07
N ARG A 425 -38.08 2.61 5.78
CA ARG A 425 -39.35 2.62 5.06
C ARG A 425 -39.56 1.42 4.11
N GLY A 426 -38.92 0.28 4.40
CA GLY A 426 -39.14 -0.98 3.71
C GLY A 426 -38.52 -1.08 2.33
N PHE A 427 -39.25 -1.66 1.41
CA PHE A 427 -38.76 -2.01 0.08
C PHE A 427 -39.48 -1.20 -1.02
N ALA A 428 -38.78 -1.10 -2.15
CA ALA A 428 -39.29 -0.48 -3.37
C ALA A 428 -38.78 -1.25 -4.59
N VAL A 429 -39.37 -1.00 -5.75
CA VAL A 429 -39.04 -1.66 -7.02
C VAL A 429 -38.87 -0.61 -8.12
N MET A 430 -37.88 -0.81 -8.98
CA MET A 430 -37.61 0.03 -10.15
C MET A 430 -37.40 -0.85 -11.39
N ASN A 431 -37.97 -0.47 -12.54
CA ASN A 431 -37.69 -1.14 -13.81
C ASN A 431 -36.31 -0.72 -14.36
N LEU A 432 -35.41 -1.69 -14.53
CA LEU A 432 -34.05 -1.45 -15.03
C LEU A 432 -34.02 -1.07 -16.52
N SER A 433 -35.06 -1.42 -17.30
CA SER A 433 -35.19 -1.00 -18.71
C SER A 433 -35.58 0.46 -18.88
N GLN A 434 -36.20 1.05 -17.86
CA GLN A 434 -36.64 2.45 -17.82
C GLN A 434 -36.36 3.03 -16.43
N PRO A 435 -35.11 3.23 -16.07
CA PRO A 435 -34.74 3.71 -14.74
C PRO A 435 -35.26 5.14 -14.52
N GLY A 436 -35.61 5.48 -13.28
CA GLY A 436 -36.05 6.83 -12.90
C GLY A 436 -37.25 6.84 -11.97
N LYS A 437 -38.20 5.94 -12.15
CA LYS A 437 -39.39 5.85 -11.27
C LYS A 437 -39.25 4.67 -10.31
N ILE A 438 -39.12 4.98 -9.03
CA ILE A 438 -39.08 3.99 -7.95
C ILE A 438 -40.47 3.91 -7.32
N ILE A 439 -40.97 2.71 -7.18
CA ILE A 439 -42.34 2.45 -6.65
C ILE A 439 -42.21 1.72 -5.31
N PRO A 440 -42.60 2.33 -4.19
CA PRO A 440 -42.62 1.66 -2.90
C PRO A 440 -43.50 0.40 -2.90
N LEU A 441 -43.03 -0.65 -2.24
CA LEU A 441 -43.78 -1.87 -2.02
C LEU A 441 -44.81 -1.60 -0.93
N VAL A 442 -46.10 -1.59 -1.31
CA VAL A 442 -47.20 -1.43 -0.40
C VAL A 442 -47.86 -2.80 -0.18
N ILE A 443 -47.99 -3.20 1.08
CA ILE A 443 -48.66 -4.40 1.52
C ILE A 443 -49.80 -4.04 2.50
N ASP A 444 -50.42 -5.03 3.09
CA ASP A 444 -51.45 -4.79 4.09
C ASP A 444 -50.87 -4.06 5.34
N ALA A 445 -51.74 -3.29 6.01
CA ALA A 445 -51.38 -2.47 7.15
C ALA A 445 -50.82 -3.27 8.35
N LYS A 446 -51.16 -4.54 8.46
CA LYS A 446 -50.72 -5.44 9.53
C LYS A 446 -49.22 -5.75 9.41
N HIS A 447 -48.71 -5.89 8.20
CA HIS A 447 -47.33 -6.33 7.96
C HIS A 447 -46.40 -5.19 7.54
N GLN A 448 -46.93 -4.03 7.14
CA GLN A 448 -46.09 -2.92 6.61
C GLN A 448 -45.00 -2.49 7.57
N HIS A 449 -45.29 -2.42 8.86
CA HIS A 449 -44.29 -1.98 9.86
C HIS A 449 -43.15 -3.00 10.06
N LEU A 450 -43.38 -4.30 9.79
CA LEU A 450 -42.35 -5.36 9.89
C LEU A 450 -41.31 -5.30 8.78
N LEU A 451 -41.60 -4.55 7.71
CA LEU A 451 -40.69 -4.39 6.57
C LEU A 451 -39.76 -3.16 6.67
N ASN A 452 -39.90 -2.34 7.70
CA ASN A 452 -39.26 -1.04 7.77
C ASN A 452 -37.70 -1.06 7.66
N PHE A 453 -37.04 -2.07 8.21
CA PHE A 453 -35.60 -2.19 8.23
C PHE A 453 -35.16 -3.37 7.37
N ALA A 454 -34.96 -3.13 6.09
CA ALA A 454 -34.49 -4.11 5.12
C ALA A 454 -33.00 -4.43 5.31
N GLY A 455 -32.64 -5.71 5.41
CA GLY A 455 -31.25 -6.15 5.57
C GLY A 455 -30.82 -7.19 4.52
N ALA A 456 -31.77 -7.93 3.92
CA ALA A 456 -31.46 -8.93 2.91
C ALA A 456 -32.54 -9.05 1.86
N LEU A 457 -32.14 -9.40 0.62
CA LEU A 457 -33.03 -9.70 -0.52
C LEU A 457 -32.48 -10.90 -1.28
N ALA A 458 -33.40 -11.83 -1.68
CA ALA A 458 -33.03 -12.91 -2.58
C ALA A 458 -34.19 -13.30 -3.47
N TYR A 459 -34.02 -13.26 -4.79
CA TYR A 459 -35.04 -13.70 -5.74
C TYR A 459 -35.04 -15.21 -5.85
N ASP A 460 -36.21 -15.81 -5.62
CA ASP A 460 -36.46 -17.26 -5.73
C ASP A 460 -37.08 -17.59 -7.10
N PRO A 461 -36.28 -18.12 -8.04
CA PRO A 461 -36.76 -18.46 -9.37
C PRO A 461 -37.64 -19.72 -9.38
N ILE A 462 -37.62 -20.55 -8.32
CA ILE A 462 -38.38 -21.77 -8.23
C ILE A 462 -39.86 -21.46 -7.88
N ASN A 463 -40.05 -20.54 -6.93
CA ASN A 463 -41.37 -20.17 -6.45
C ASN A 463 -41.85 -18.82 -7.00
N ASP A 464 -41.10 -18.17 -7.88
CA ASP A 464 -41.37 -16.86 -8.49
C ASP A 464 -41.76 -15.81 -7.44
N GLY A 465 -40.83 -15.58 -6.51
CA GLY A 465 -41.03 -14.65 -5.42
C GLY A 465 -39.72 -14.04 -4.90
N MET A 466 -39.89 -13.08 -4.02
CA MET A 466 -38.74 -12.37 -3.40
C MET A 466 -38.72 -12.68 -1.89
N TRP A 467 -37.59 -13.17 -1.42
CA TRP A 467 -37.31 -13.29 0.00
C TRP A 467 -36.89 -11.94 0.57
N LEU A 468 -37.59 -11.49 1.61
CA LEU A 468 -37.42 -10.22 2.28
C LEU A 468 -36.91 -10.46 3.70
N GLY A 469 -35.63 -10.22 3.93
CA GLY A 469 -35.01 -10.25 5.26
C GLY A 469 -35.04 -8.87 5.91
N THR A 470 -35.60 -8.79 7.11
CA THR A 470 -35.71 -7.53 7.84
C THR A 470 -35.19 -7.65 9.27
N ASN A 471 -35.18 -6.56 10.00
CA ASN A 471 -34.89 -6.60 11.43
C ASN A 471 -35.92 -7.40 12.24
N ASP A 472 -37.17 -7.43 11.77
CA ASP A 472 -38.30 -8.04 12.47
C ASP A 472 -38.61 -9.47 12.03
N GLY A 473 -38.01 -9.92 10.91
CA GLY A 473 -38.22 -11.29 10.44
C GLY A 473 -37.75 -11.59 9.04
N LEU A 474 -38.11 -12.79 8.60
CA LEU A 474 -37.95 -13.27 7.23
C LEU A 474 -39.30 -13.49 6.61
N PHE A 475 -39.53 -12.93 5.42
CA PHE A 475 -40.82 -12.99 4.70
C PHE A 475 -40.60 -13.43 3.26
N PHE A 476 -41.61 -14.04 2.67
CA PHE A 476 -41.64 -14.36 1.25
C PHE A 476 -42.73 -13.56 0.56
N TYR A 477 -42.37 -12.74 -0.44
CA TYR A 477 -43.34 -12.03 -1.27
C TYR A 477 -43.62 -12.83 -2.54
N ASP A 478 -44.85 -13.39 -2.63
CA ASP A 478 -45.36 -14.11 -3.81
C ASP A 478 -45.68 -13.08 -4.89
N MET A 479 -44.89 -13.05 -5.96
CA MET A 479 -45.01 -12.04 -7.02
C MET A 479 -46.25 -12.24 -7.91
N LYS A 480 -46.77 -13.48 -8.01
CA LYS A 480 -48.00 -13.77 -8.74
C LYS A 480 -49.26 -13.30 -8.00
N ARG A 481 -49.30 -13.63 -6.69
CA ARG A 481 -50.44 -13.29 -5.84
C ARG A 481 -50.35 -11.88 -5.28
N ARG A 482 -49.19 -11.24 -5.36
CA ARG A 482 -48.88 -9.95 -4.74
C ARG A 482 -49.14 -9.93 -3.23
N GLN A 483 -48.78 -11.01 -2.56
CA GLN A 483 -49.07 -11.21 -1.14
C GLN A 483 -47.78 -11.54 -0.39
N LEU A 484 -47.68 -10.99 0.83
CA LEU A 484 -46.64 -11.36 1.78
C LEU A 484 -47.06 -12.66 2.48
N ILE A 485 -46.10 -13.58 2.56
CA ILE A 485 -46.31 -14.86 3.25
C ILE A 485 -45.30 -14.89 4.39
N GLU A 486 -45.78 -15.20 5.58
CA GLU A 486 -44.93 -15.58 6.71
C GLU A 486 -44.61 -17.07 6.55
N PRO A 487 -43.33 -17.42 6.16
CA PRO A 487 -43.04 -18.79 5.75
C PRO A 487 -42.95 -19.78 6.91
N PHE A 488 -43.15 -19.33 8.15
CA PHE A 488 -42.81 -20.10 9.34
C PHE A 488 -43.92 -20.17 10.36
N ARG A 489 -44.51 -21.31 10.49
CA ARG A 489 -45.18 -21.67 11.73
C ARG A 489 -44.14 -22.18 12.72
N GLY A 490 -43.78 -21.38 13.72
CA GLY A 490 -42.88 -21.78 14.81
C GLY A 490 -41.46 -21.18 14.83
N CYS A 491 -41.04 -20.37 13.85
CA CYS A 491 -39.78 -19.65 13.87
C CYS A 491 -39.97 -18.18 14.27
N GLN A 492 -40.54 -17.91 15.42
CA GLN A 492 -40.83 -16.57 15.95
C GLN A 492 -39.55 -15.79 16.34
N ASN A 493 -38.37 -16.42 16.23
CA ASN A 493 -37.08 -15.86 16.69
C ASN A 493 -36.12 -15.46 15.55
N VAL A 494 -36.53 -15.54 14.28
CA VAL A 494 -35.72 -15.09 13.14
C VAL A 494 -35.80 -13.58 13.04
N ARG A 495 -34.77 -12.87 13.49
CA ARG A 495 -34.69 -11.40 13.50
C ARG A 495 -33.32 -10.92 13.01
N GLY A 496 -33.27 -9.66 12.57
CA GLY A 496 -32.03 -9.01 12.13
C GLY A 496 -31.37 -9.74 10.97
N CYS A 497 -32.17 -10.05 9.95
CA CYS A 497 -31.72 -10.74 8.75
C CYS A 497 -30.76 -9.83 7.96
N ILE A 498 -29.52 -10.29 7.75
CA ILE A 498 -28.50 -9.60 6.96
C ILE A 498 -27.78 -10.65 6.11
N GLY A 499 -27.54 -10.31 4.85
CA GLY A 499 -26.89 -11.21 3.91
C GLY A 499 -27.72 -12.43 3.53
N SER A 500 -27.70 -12.81 2.28
CA SER A 500 -28.46 -13.93 1.74
C SER A 500 -27.74 -14.60 0.58
N LEU A 501 -28.03 -15.87 0.36
CA LEU A 501 -27.53 -16.65 -0.77
C LEU A 501 -28.55 -17.71 -1.17
N ILE A 502 -28.94 -17.74 -2.44
CA ILE A 502 -29.61 -18.91 -3.01
C ILE A 502 -28.53 -19.82 -3.61
N THR A 503 -28.40 -21.01 -3.05
CA THR A 503 -27.44 -22.01 -3.48
C THR A 503 -27.84 -22.68 -4.80
N ARG A 504 -26.87 -23.19 -5.56
CA ARG A 504 -27.12 -23.97 -6.79
C ARG A 504 -27.98 -25.23 -6.56
N LYS A 505 -28.09 -25.69 -5.31
CA LYS A 505 -28.91 -26.83 -4.92
C LYS A 505 -30.40 -26.46 -4.65
N GLY A 506 -30.73 -25.17 -4.73
CA GLY A 506 -32.10 -24.67 -4.47
C GLY A 506 -32.40 -24.52 -2.97
N LYS A 507 -31.42 -24.08 -2.19
CA LYS A 507 -31.58 -23.68 -0.80
C LYS A 507 -31.33 -22.20 -0.65
N LEU A 508 -32.14 -21.50 0.12
CA LEU A 508 -31.86 -20.17 0.62
C LEU A 508 -31.09 -20.26 1.93
N LEU A 509 -29.97 -19.57 2.02
CA LEU A 509 -29.26 -19.31 3.28
C LEU A 509 -29.44 -17.83 3.60
N MET A 510 -29.76 -17.50 4.83
CA MET A 510 -29.90 -16.12 5.29
C MET A 510 -29.37 -15.97 6.71
N GLY A 511 -28.46 -15.01 6.91
CA GLY A 511 -27.91 -14.68 8.21
C GLY A 511 -28.93 -13.97 9.10
N CYS A 512 -28.91 -14.22 10.40
CA CYS A 512 -29.77 -13.58 11.39
C CYS A 512 -29.00 -13.39 12.73
N VAL A 513 -29.60 -12.70 13.68
CA VAL A 513 -28.95 -12.25 14.93
C VAL A 513 -28.27 -13.39 15.71
N ARG A 514 -28.81 -14.61 15.66
CA ARG A 514 -28.27 -15.76 16.41
C ARG A 514 -28.01 -16.97 15.53
N GLY A 515 -27.37 -16.77 14.37
CA GLY A 515 -27.02 -17.83 13.45
C GLY A 515 -27.47 -17.61 12.02
N MET A 516 -28.00 -18.64 11.37
CA MET A 516 -28.54 -18.55 10.02
C MET A 516 -29.80 -19.43 9.86
N VAL A 517 -30.62 -19.03 8.91
CA VAL A 517 -31.76 -19.82 8.44
C VAL A 517 -31.44 -20.48 7.11
N GLU A 518 -31.76 -21.74 6.97
CA GLU A 518 -31.71 -22.50 5.73
C GLU A 518 -33.14 -22.86 5.33
N VAL A 519 -33.57 -22.50 4.11
CA VAL A 519 -34.88 -22.81 3.54
C VAL A 519 -34.70 -23.70 2.33
N ASP A 520 -35.39 -24.85 2.30
CA ASP A 520 -35.46 -25.67 1.10
C ASP A 520 -36.54 -25.11 0.16
N LEU A 521 -36.09 -24.46 -0.93
CA LEU A 521 -36.97 -23.81 -1.90
C LEU A 521 -37.83 -24.81 -2.70
N LYS A 522 -37.44 -26.09 -2.73
CA LYS A 522 -38.15 -27.18 -3.42
C LYS A 522 -39.19 -27.85 -2.54
N SER A 523 -39.23 -27.54 -1.24
CA SER A 523 -40.11 -28.18 -0.27
C SER A 523 -41.57 -27.75 -0.37
N ARG A 524 -41.88 -26.71 -1.17
CA ARG A 524 -43.22 -26.16 -1.37
C ARG A 524 -43.80 -26.61 -2.73
N PRO A 525 -44.30 -27.83 -2.87
CA PRO A 525 -44.78 -28.35 -4.14
C PRO A 525 -46.01 -27.58 -4.64
N HIS A 526 -45.95 -27.12 -5.88
CA HIS A 526 -47.02 -26.36 -6.56
C HIS A 526 -47.42 -25.03 -5.86
N GLY A 527 -46.53 -24.43 -5.07
CA GLY A 527 -46.78 -23.16 -4.37
C GLY A 527 -47.81 -23.24 -3.24
N LYS A 528 -48.06 -24.43 -2.69
CA LYS A 528 -48.94 -24.67 -1.55
C LYS A 528 -48.16 -25.19 -0.35
N GLY A 529 -48.63 -24.88 0.84
CA GLY A 529 -48.00 -25.29 2.09
C GLY A 529 -46.86 -24.38 2.56
N ASP A 530 -46.25 -24.74 3.67
CA ASP A 530 -45.14 -24.03 4.27
C ASP A 530 -43.80 -24.51 3.68
N PHE A 531 -42.77 -23.67 3.71
CA PHE A 531 -41.42 -24.08 3.36
C PHE A 531 -40.81 -24.95 4.47
N ALA A 532 -39.99 -25.92 4.09
CA ALA A 532 -39.15 -26.63 5.06
C ALA A 532 -37.96 -25.72 5.45
N VAL A 533 -37.91 -25.39 6.72
CA VAL A 533 -36.95 -24.44 7.29
C VAL A 533 -36.14 -25.08 8.39
N THR A 534 -34.82 -24.87 8.34
CA THR A 534 -33.92 -25.26 9.41
C THR A 534 -33.24 -24.01 9.96
N TYR A 535 -33.34 -23.80 11.27
CA TYR A 535 -32.70 -22.72 11.96
C TYR A 535 -31.42 -23.23 12.64
N HIS A 536 -30.26 -22.83 12.13
CA HIS A 536 -28.96 -23.12 12.70
C HIS A 536 -28.62 -22.06 13.75
N GLN A 537 -28.96 -22.33 14.99
CA GLN A 537 -28.86 -21.40 16.10
C GLN A 537 -27.56 -21.57 16.88
N TYR A 538 -26.94 -20.47 17.27
CA TYR A 538 -25.77 -20.46 18.16
C TYR A 538 -26.16 -20.98 19.56
N LYS A 539 -25.40 -21.96 20.07
CA LYS A 539 -25.52 -22.49 21.45
C LYS A 539 -24.30 -22.14 22.24
N LEU A 540 -24.46 -21.24 23.22
CA LEU A 540 -23.41 -20.81 24.13
C LEU A 540 -22.76 -22.00 24.89
N ASP A 541 -23.52 -23.08 25.13
CA ASP A 541 -23.12 -24.22 25.96
C ASP A 541 -22.24 -25.24 25.22
N ASN A 542 -22.11 -25.15 23.90
CA ASN A 542 -21.31 -26.05 23.09
C ASN A 542 -20.67 -25.35 21.89
N PRO A 543 -19.54 -24.67 22.07
CA PRO A 543 -18.82 -23.98 20.99
C PRO A 543 -18.36 -24.91 19.85
N LYS A 544 -18.27 -26.23 20.11
CA LYS A 544 -17.87 -27.24 19.12
C LYS A 544 -19.05 -27.79 18.31
N SER A 545 -20.27 -27.32 18.52
CA SER A 545 -21.47 -27.87 17.88
C SER A 545 -21.65 -27.46 16.41
N GLY A 546 -20.70 -26.75 15.80
CA GLY A 546 -20.80 -26.26 14.41
C GLY A 546 -21.90 -25.21 14.23
N VAL A 547 -22.25 -24.47 15.26
CA VAL A 547 -23.31 -23.50 15.28
C VAL A 547 -22.73 -22.09 15.17
N PHE A 548 -23.29 -21.30 14.31
CA PHE A 548 -22.80 -20.01 13.89
C PHE A 548 -23.36 -18.89 14.75
N ASP A 549 -22.52 -17.89 15.07
CA ASP A 549 -22.98 -16.59 15.50
C ASP A 549 -23.59 -15.82 14.30
N LYS A 550 -23.95 -14.59 14.48
CA LYS A 550 -24.52 -13.74 13.44
C LYS A 550 -23.72 -13.82 12.14
N ILE A 551 -24.29 -14.42 11.12
CA ILE A 551 -23.70 -14.46 9.77
C ILE A 551 -24.10 -13.19 9.03
N LEU A 552 -23.10 -12.53 8.44
CA LEU A 552 -23.24 -11.24 7.77
C LEU A 552 -23.19 -11.34 6.25
N SER A 553 -22.46 -12.32 5.71
CA SER A 553 -22.21 -12.43 4.28
C SER A 553 -22.04 -13.88 3.84
N PHE A 554 -22.34 -14.13 2.57
CA PHE A 554 -22.26 -15.46 1.95
C PHE A 554 -21.62 -15.37 0.58
N CYS A 555 -20.86 -16.41 0.20
CA CYS A 555 -20.36 -16.62 -1.16
C CYS A 555 -20.36 -18.12 -1.48
N GLN A 556 -20.99 -18.53 -2.58
CA GLN A 556 -20.83 -19.88 -3.10
C GLN A 556 -19.74 -19.89 -4.17
N ALA A 557 -18.63 -20.51 -3.84
CA ALA A 557 -17.49 -20.65 -4.72
C ALA A 557 -17.79 -21.56 -5.95
N LYS A 558 -16.97 -21.45 -6.99
CA LYS A 558 -17.13 -22.25 -8.22
C LYS A 558 -17.04 -23.76 -7.94
N ASP A 559 -16.24 -24.17 -6.96
CA ASP A 559 -16.12 -25.57 -6.52
C ASP A 559 -17.31 -26.08 -5.70
N GLY A 560 -18.29 -25.22 -5.42
CA GLY A 560 -19.52 -25.55 -4.71
C GLY A 560 -19.46 -25.33 -3.21
N LYS A 561 -18.31 -25.06 -2.61
CA LYS A 561 -18.16 -24.69 -1.20
C LYS A 561 -18.92 -23.39 -0.91
N ILE A 562 -19.46 -23.29 0.28
CA ILE A 562 -20.14 -22.09 0.76
C ILE A 562 -19.24 -21.43 1.80
N TRP A 563 -18.90 -20.17 1.55
CA TRP A 563 -18.15 -19.35 2.45
C TRP A 563 -19.07 -18.38 3.16
N MET A 564 -18.92 -18.24 4.47
CA MET A 564 -19.80 -17.44 5.32
C MET A 564 -18.94 -16.52 6.19
N GLY A 565 -19.26 -15.25 6.19
CA GLY A 565 -18.64 -14.24 7.04
C GLY A 565 -19.47 -14.02 8.31
N SER A 566 -18.83 -14.01 9.47
CA SER A 566 -19.46 -13.83 10.78
C SER A 566 -19.17 -12.48 11.40
N ASN A 567 -19.92 -12.17 12.45
CA ASN A 567 -19.76 -10.97 13.25
C ASN A 567 -18.86 -11.25 14.48
N GLY A 568 -17.55 -11.48 14.24
CA GLY A 568 -16.55 -11.64 15.31
C GLY A 568 -15.86 -12.99 15.38
N TYR A 569 -16.31 -14.00 14.61
CA TYR A 569 -15.71 -15.34 14.58
C TYR A 569 -14.99 -15.66 13.26
N GLY A 570 -14.78 -14.67 12.42
CA GLY A 570 -14.02 -14.79 11.18
C GLY A 570 -14.82 -15.39 10.02
N LEU A 571 -14.10 -16.13 9.18
CA LEU A 571 -14.59 -16.76 7.95
C LEU A 571 -14.85 -18.24 8.19
N TYR A 572 -16.02 -18.73 7.76
CA TYR A 572 -16.37 -20.15 7.77
C TYR A 572 -16.40 -20.74 6.36
N CYS A 573 -15.87 -21.93 6.20
CA CYS A 573 -16.08 -22.78 5.03
C CYS A 573 -17.08 -23.87 5.40
N TYR A 574 -18.23 -23.84 4.76
CA TYR A 574 -19.33 -24.79 4.98
C TYR A 574 -19.37 -25.77 3.81
N THR A 575 -19.24 -27.06 4.10
CA THR A 575 -19.29 -28.14 3.12
C THR A 575 -20.18 -29.28 3.63
N SER A 576 -20.73 -30.06 2.71
CA SER A 576 -21.43 -31.30 3.04
C SER A 576 -20.70 -32.47 2.40
N ASP A 577 -20.44 -33.53 3.18
CA ASP A 577 -19.88 -34.76 2.65
C ASP A 577 -20.89 -35.55 1.77
N LYS A 578 -20.48 -36.69 1.20
CA LYS A 578 -21.33 -37.53 0.34
C LYS A 578 -22.55 -38.11 1.07
N ASN A 579 -22.49 -38.17 2.39
CA ASN A 579 -23.59 -38.68 3.25
C ASN A 579 -24.47 -37.54 3.77
N GLY A 580 -24.26 -36.30 3.32
CA GLY A 580 -25.03 -35.13 3.76
C GLY A 580 -24.59 -34.57 5.12
N LYS A 581 -23.54 -35.11 5.74
CA LYS A 581 -23.02 -34.59 7.01
C LYS A 581 -22.26 -33.28 6.77
N THR A 582 -22.70 -32.25 7.47
CA THR A 582 -22.09 -30.91 7.42
C THR A 582 -20.73 -30.89 8.08
N GLN A 583 -19.77 -30.29 7.40
CA GLN A 583 -18.45 -29.94 7.94
C GLN A 583 -18.24 -28.44 7.87
N VAL A 584 -17.70 -27.86 8.94
CA VAL A 584 -17.41 -26.44 9.04
C VAL A 584 -15.97 -26.25 9.45
N LYS A 585 -15.22 -25.47 8.68
CA LYS A 585 -13.88 -25.03 9.01
C LYS A 585 -13.87 -23.53 9.22
N SER A 586 -13.20 -23.03 10.25
CA SER A 586 -13.12 -21.61 10.56
C SER A 586 -11.70 -21.06 10.35
N TYR A 587 -11.63 -19.79 9.95
CA TYR A 587 -10.41 -19.02 9.78
C TYR A 587 -10.58 -17.66 10.45
N THR A 588 -9.58 -17.29 11.25
CA THR A 588 -9.60 -16.08 12.07
C THR A 588 -8.35 -15.23 11.84
N THR A 589 -8.20 -14.16 12.59
CA THR A 589 -6.96 -13.36 12.61
C THR A 589 -5.72 -14.20 12.92
N ASN A 590 -5.84 -15.28 13.70
CA ASN A 590 -4.74 -16.22 13.95
C ASN A 590 -4.27 -16.98 12.70
N ASN A 591 -5.07 -16.99 11.65
CA ASN A 591 -4.73 -17.60 10.36
C ASN A 591 -4.28 -16.54 9.33
N GLY A 592 -4.26 -15.25 9.69
CA GLY A 592 -3.87 -14.13 8.81
C GLY A 592 -5.03 -13.34 8.23
N LEU A 593 -6.29 -13.59 8.63
CA LEU A 593 -7.43 -12.76 8.28
C LEU A 593 -7.28 -11.36 8.91
N ALA A 594 -7.57 -10.29 8.16
CA ALA A 594 -7.39 -8.91 8.62
C ALA A 594 -8.21 -8.58 9.88
N ASN A 595 -9.45 -9.07 9.95
CA ASN A 595 -10.33 -8.87 11.11
C ASN A 595 -11.40 -9.98 11.16
N ASN A 596 -11.86 -10.33 12.36
CA ASN A 596 -12.85 -11.40 12.56
C ASN A 596 -14.30 -11.02 12.24
N ILE A 597 -14.59 -9.75 11.95
CA ILE A 597 -15.90 -9.31 11.45
C ILE A 597 -15.85 -9.26 9.92
N VAL A 598 -16.47 -10.23 9.25
CA VAL A 598 -16.44 -10.40 7.80
C VAL A 598 -17.75 -9.93 7.19
N LYS A 599 -17.72 -8.79 6.51
CA LYS A 599 -18.91 -8.09 5.97
C LYS A 599 -19.23 -8.40 4.52
N GLY A 600 -18.23 -8.83 3.73
CA GLY A 600 -18.42 -9.17 2.32
C GLY A 600 -17.42 -10.23 1.85
N ILE A 601 -17.84 -11.12 0.96
CA ILE A 601 -17.00 -12.18 0.38
C ILE A 601 -17.31 -12.29 -1.10
N VAL A 602 -16.27 -12.24 -1.94
CA VAL A 602 -16.38 -12.38 -3.39
C VAL A 602 -15.28 -13.30 -3.93
N GLU A 603 -15.63 -14.26 -4.78
CA GLU A 603 -14.64 -15.09 -5.49
C GLU A 603 -14.26 -14.45 -6.83
N ASP A 604 -12.96 -14.34 -7.10
CA ASP A 604 -12.45 -13.84 -8.38
C ASP A 604 -12.41 -14.93 -9.48
N ASN A 605 -11.91 -14.56 -10.67
CA ASN A 605 -11.79 -15.48 -11.79
C ASN A 605 -10.78 -16.61 -11.55
N GLN A 606 -9.85 -16.44 -10.60
CA GLN A 606 -8.77 -17.38 -10.28
C GLN A 606 -9.13 -18.28 -9.10
N GLY A 607 -10.31 -18.07 -8.47
CA GLY A 607 -10.77 -18.82 -7.31
C GLY A 607 -10.21 -18.28 -5.98
N MET A 608 -9.64 -17.07 -5.99
CA MET A 608 -9.25 -16.39 -4.75
C MET A 608 -10.47 -15.71 -4.14
N LEU A 609 -10.56 -15.71 -2.82
CA LEU A 609 -11.62 -15.01 -2.11
C LEU A 609 -11.14 -13.63 -1.65
N TRP A 610 -11.89 -12.61 -2.03
CA TRP A 610 -11.73 -11.25 -1.57
C TRP A 610 -12.67 -11.03 -0.42
N ILE A 611 -12.14 -10.75 0.76
CA ILE A 611 -12.85 -10.75 2.03
C ILE A 611 -12.78 -9.35 2.63
N ALA A 612 -13.88 -8.62 2.54
CA ALA A 612 -14.05 -7.30 3.12
C ALA A 612 -14.40 -7.43 4.61
N THR A 613 -13.59 -6.83 5.48
CA THR A 613 -13.76 -6.94 6.93
C THR A 613 -14.07 -5.58 7.58
N ASP A 614 -14.27 -5.56 8.88
CA ASP A 614 -14.46 -4.32 9.63
C ASP A 614 -13.18 -3.49 9.75
N ASN A 615 -12.02 -4.12 9.58
CA ASN A 615 -10.72 -3.44 9.56
C ASN A 615 -9.75 -4.16 8.60
N GLY A 616 -9.77 -3.76 7.34
CA GLY A 616 -8.91 -4.28 6.28
C GLY A 616 -9.57 -5.24 5.30
N LEU A 617 -8.85 -5.48 4.20
CA LEU A 617 -9.21 -6.39 3.13
C LEU A 617 -8.28 -7.60 3.16
N SER A 618 -8.81 -8.81 3.07
CA SER A 618 -8.00 -10.01 2.91
C SER A 618 -8.25 -10.68 1.57
N ILE A 619 -7.19 -11.15 0.93
CA ILE A 619 -7.25 -12.06 -0.21
C ILE A 619 -6.83 -13.44 0.29
N PHE A 620 -7.74 -14.41 0.18
CA PHE A 620 -7.52 -15.78 0.65
C PHE A 620 -7.40 -16.76 -0.51
N ASN A 621 -6.40 -17.60 -0.47
CA ASN A 621 -6.23 -18.70 -1.40
C ASN A 621 -6.79 -20.01 -0.80
N PRO A 622 -7.95 -20.51 -1.25
CA PRO A 622 -8.55 -21.73 -0.68
C PRO A 622 -7.74 -23.02 -0.92
N LYS A 623 -6.77 -23.01 -1.83
CA LYS A 623 -5.92 -24.18 -2.12
C LYS A 623 -4.74 -24.30 -1.16
N THR A 624 -4.11 -23.17 -0.83
CA THR A 624 -2.94 -23.11 0.06
C THR A 624 -3.31 -22.68 1.47
N GLU A 625 -4.54 -22.22 1.67
CA GLU A 625 -5.06 -21.65 2.92
C GLU A 625 -4.29 -20.42 3.41
N ALA A 626 -3.61 -19.73 2.50
CA ALA A 626 -2.84 -18.54 2.79
C ALA A 626 -3.67 -17.27 2.63
N PHE A 627 -3.49 -16.35 3.56
CA PHE A 627 -4.06 -14.99 3.53
C PHE A 627 -3.00 -13.97 3.13
N CYS A 628 -3.43 -12.95 2.39
CA CYS A 628 -2.70 -11.70 2.20
C CYS A 628 -3.66 -10.57 2.58
N SER A 629 -3.33 -9.80 3.60
CA SER A 629 -4.19 -8.77 4.16
C SER A 629 -3.67 -7.38 3.87
N PHE A 630 -4.59 -6.44 3.65
CA PHE A 630 -4.34 -5.06 3.23
C PHE A 630 -5.10 -4.09 4.12
N SER A 631 -4.48 -2.97 4.41
CA SER A 631 -5.00 -1.86 5.20
C SER A 631 -5.04 -0.55 4.40
N ARG A 632 -5.38 0.54 5.04
CA ARG A 632 -5.29 1.88 4.46
C ARG A 632 -3.84 2.23 4.09
N GLU A 633 -2.87 1.74 4.83
CA GLU A 633 -1.44 1.95 4.56
C GLU A 633 -0.99 1.26 3.27
N ASP A 634 -1.68 0.18 2.87
CA ASP A 634 -1.45 -0.51 1.60
C ASP A 634 -2.18 0.14 0.42
N GLY A 635 -2.84 1.28 0.64
CA GLY A 635 -3.49 2.09 -0.38
C GLY A 635 -4.98 1.85 -0.53
N LEU A 636 -5.68 1.25 0.43
CA LEU A 636 -7.14 1.24 0.45
C LEU A 636 -7.68 2.65 0.73
N ILE A 637 -8.86 2.98 0.19
CA ILE A 637 -9.56 4.23 0.46
C ILE A 637 -9.93 4.37 1.94
N SER A 638 -10.30 3.23 2.55
CA SER A 638 -10.57 3.02 3.97
C SER A 638 -10.31 1.56 4.32
N SER A 639 -10.01 1.28 5.59
CA SER A 639 -9.95 -0.08 6.12
C SER A 639 -11.32 -0.59 6.57
N GLN A 640 -12.33 0.28 6.73
CA GLN A 640 -13.65 -0.07 7.21
C GLN A 640 -14.63 -0.31 6.06
N PHE A 641 -14.92 -1.59 5.81
CA PHE A 641 -15.91 -2.01 4.82
C PHE A 641 -17.31 -2.04 5.41
N TYR A 642 -18.33 -1.99 4.52
CA TYR A 642 -19.73 -1.98 4.94
C TYR A 642 -20.45 -3.27 4.54
N PHE A 643 -21.65 -3.50 5.10
CA PHE A 643 -22.49 -4.67 4.81
C PHE A 643 -22.89 -4.67 3.33
N ASN A 644 -23.01 -5.86 2.71
CA ASN A 644 -23.36 -6.02 1.30
C ASN A 644 -22.49 -5.18 0.33
N GLY A 645 -21.35 -4.73 0.82
CA GLY A 645 -20.42 -3.84 0.11
C GLY A 645 -19.36 -4.57 -0.71
N ALA A 646 -19.55 -5.80 -1.14
CA ALA A 646 -18.62 -6.52 -1.99
C ALA A 646 -19.36 -7.28 -3.08
N ILE A 647 -19.13 -6.93 -4.35
CA ILE A 647 -19.75 -7.59 -5.50
C ILE A 647 -18.75 -7.82 -6.62
N ARG A 648 -19.12 -8.71 -7.52
CA ARG A 648 -18.42 -8.96 -8.77
C ARG A 648 -19.41 -8.84 -9.93
N ASN A 649 -19.03 -8.08 -10.97
CA ASN A 649 -19.84 -7.95 -12.16
C ASN A 649 -19.65 -9.13 -13.14
N ALA A 650 -20.41 -9.18 -14.22
CA ALA A 650 -20.33 -10.22 -15.25
C ALA A 650 -18.96 -10.27 -15.96
N LYS A 651 -18.24 -9.16 -16.01
CA LYS A 651 -16.87 -9.08 -16.59
C LYS A 651 -15.81 -9.60 -15.64
N GLY A 652 -16.17 -9.88 -14.39
CA GLY A 652 -15.25 -10.35 -13.36
C GLY A 652 -14.56 -9.24 -12.56
N GLU A 653 -14.95 -7.99 -12.76
CA GLU A 653 -14.45 -6.86 -11.97
C GLU A 653 -15.07 -6.88 -10.58
N ILE A 654 -14.25 -6.61 -9.56
CA ILE A 654 -14.67 -6.60 -8.15
C ILE A 654 -14.82 -5.15 -7.69
N PHE A 655 -15.93 -4.88 -7.03
CA PHE A 655 -16.22 -3.59 -6.40
C PHE A 655 -16.39 -3.79 -4.89
N LEU A 656 -15.81 -2.86 -4.14
CA LEU A 656 -15.74 -2.91 -2.67
C LEU A 656 -16.24 -1.58 -2.10
N GLY A 657 -17.26 -1.63 -1.26
CA GLY A 657 -17.87 -0.47 -0.60
C GLY A 657 -17.32 -0.26 0.81
N THR A 658 -17.01 0.98 1.13
CA THR A 658 -16.44 1.40 2.41
C THR A 658 -17.24 2.57 3.01
N ASP A 659 -16.86 3.01 4.20
CA ASP A 659 -17.38 4.24 4.83
C ASP A 659 -16.96 5.53 4.10
N ALA A 660 -15.91 5.50 3.29
CA ALA A 660 -15.36 6.64 2.57
C ALA A 660 -15.64 6.63 1.05
N GLY A 661 -16.54 5.75 0.58
CA GLY A 661 -16.86 5.57 -0.83
C GLY A 661 -16.66 4.15 -1.34
N MET A 662 -16.30 4.00 -2.62
CA MET A 662 -16.19 2.70 -3.29
C MET A 662 -14.86 2.55 -4.00
N MET A 663 -14.36 1.32 -4.09
CA MET A 663 -13.18 0.93 -4.87
C MET A 663 -13.55 -0.10 -5.94
N ALA A 664 -12.97 0.03 -7.14
CA ALA A 664 -12.93 -1.03 -8.15
C ALA A 664 -11.54 -1.65 -8.22
N VAL A 665 -11.45 -2.97 -8.19
CA VAL A 665 -10.19 -3.69 -8.32
C VAL A 665 -9.85 -3.84 -9.81
N LYS A 666 -8.75 -3.22 -10.24
CA LYS A 666 -8.25 -3.29 -11.63
C LYS A 666 -7.17 -4.34 -11.80
N GLY A 667 -6.52 -4.78 -10.74
CA GLY A 667 -5.50 -5.82 -10.79
C GLY A 667 -4.69 -5.98 -9.51
N ILE A 668 -3.82 -6.99 -9.53
CA ILE A 668 -2.81 -7.23 -8.48
C ILE A 668 -1.44 -7.16 -9.15
N ASN A 669 -0.55 -6.35 -8.60
CA ASN A 669 0.83 -6.30 -9.04
C ASN A 669 1.62 -7.47 -8.43
N ARG A 670 1.83 -8.53 -9.21
CA ARG A 670 2.51 -9.75 -8.78
C ARG A 670 4.03 -9.63 -8.70
N SER A 671 4.63 -8.57 -9.24
CA SER A 671 6.08 -8.35 -9.20
C SER A 671 6.60 -7.94 -7.81
N VAL A 672 5.72 -7.74 -6.84
CA VAL A 672 6.03 -7.23 -5.49
C VAL A 672 6.10 -8.36 -4.44
N HIS A 673 6.21 -9.61 -4.83
CA HIS A 673 6.45 -10.70 -3.86
C HIS A 673 7.86 -10.59 -3.28
N GLN A 674 8.04 -9.79 -2.25
CA GLN A 674 9.16 -9.95 -1.32
C GLN A 674 8.77 -11.04 -0.33
N THR A 675 9.47 -12.16 -0.38
CA THR A 675 9.48 -13.12 0.73
C THR A 675 10.21 -12.42 1.89
N GLY A 676 9.47 -11.88 2.84
CA GLY A 676 10.04 -11.35 4.07
C GLY A 676 10.78 -12.45 4.81
N LYS A 677 11.98 -12.18 5.29
CA LYS A 677 12.64 -13.02 6.27
C LYS A 677 12.10 -12.66 7.65
N LEU A 678 11.67 -13.64 8.41
CA LEU A 678 11.37 -13.44 9.81
C LEU A 678 12.69 -13.27 10.57
N CYS A 679 12.84 -12.18 11.29
CA CYS A 679 13.97 -11.96 12.20
C CYS A 679 13.48 -11.32 13.49
N PHE A 680 14.16 -11.61 14.58
CA PHE A 680 13.98 -10.87 15.82
C PHE A 680 14.62 -9.49 15.64
N THR A 681 13.85 -8.43 15.83
CA THR A 681 14.32 -7.05 15.67
C THR A 681 14.84 -6.46 16.96
N GLU A 682 14.32 -6.95 18.09
CA GLU A 682 14.65 -6.50 19.43
C GLU A 682 14.29 -7.57 20.46
N LEU A 683 15.10 -7.72 21.51
CA LEU A 683 14.77 -8.45 22.72
C LEU A 683 14.71 -7.46 23.88
N LEU A 684 13.58 -7.46 24.59
CA LEU A 684 13.38 -6.62 25.78
C LEU A 684 13.33 -7.51 27.04
N VAL A 685 14.12 -7.16 28.03
CA VAL A 685 14.01 -7.72 29.40
C VAL A 685 13.67 -6.55 30.33
N ASP A 686 12.55 -6.65 31.02
CA ASP A 686 11.98 -5.56 31.89
C ASP A 686 11.84 -4.23 31.12
N ASN A 687 11.39 -4.29 29.86
CA ASN A 687 11.27 -3.17 28.93
C ASN A 687 12.59 -2.44 28.62
N GLN A 688 13.72 -3.07 28.84
CA GLN A 688 15.03 -2.58 28.43
C GLN A 688 15.56 -3.41 27.26
N PRO A 689 16.06 -2.79 26.16
CA PRO A 689 16.64 -3.52 25.05
C PRO A 689 17.92 -4.24 25.48
N VAL A 690 18.00 -5.51 25.13
CA VAL A 690 19.13 -6.39 25.43
C VAL A 690 19.90 -6.67 24.15
N PHE A 691 21.22 -6.49 24.22
CA PHE A 691 22.14 -6.72 23.11
C PHE A 691 23.07 -7.89 23.43
N ALA A 692 23.66 -8.52 22.42
CA ALA A 692 24.70 -9.53 22.59
C ALA A 692 25.88 -8.97 23.42
N GLY A 693 26.40 -9.75 24.38
CA GLY A 693 27.44 -9.33 25.32
C GLY A 693 26.95 -8.46 26.49
N SER A 694 25.63 -8.32 26.67
CA SER A 694 25.05 -7.75 27.90
C SER A 694 24.96 -8.80 29.01
N ASP A 695 24.63 -8.35 30.25
CA ASP A 695 24.49 -9.26 31.43
C ASP A 695 23.43 -10.36 31.25
N TYR A 696 22.57 -10.25 30.23
CA TYR A 696 21.47 -11.18 29.95
C TYR A 696 21.72 -12.09 28.72
N LEU A 697 22.68 -11.75 27.85
CA LEU A 697 22.99 -12.48 26.63
C LEU A 697 24.51 -12.57 26.44
N GLU A 698 25.07 -13.75 26.56
CA GLU A 698 26.50 -14.02 26.27
C GLU A 698 26.76 -14.09 24.75
N GLU A 699 25.76 -14.60 23.99
CA GLU A 699 25.84 -14.75 22.54
C GLU A 699 24.57 -14.23 21.85
N ASP A 700 24.68 -13.99 20.55
CA ASP A 700 23.58 -13.55 19.71
C ASP A 700 22.49 -14.64 19.59
N ILE A 701 21.22 -14.24 19.59
CA ILE A 701 20.09 -15.14 19.31
C ILE A 701 19.93 -15.21 17.79
N SER A 702 20.52 -16.24 17.19
CA SER A 702 20.44 -16.49 15.73
C SER A 702 19.16 -17.23 15.32
#